data_9bf4dabf07b4c61b28feb07941b6fa27
#
_entry.id   9bf4dabf07b4c61b28feb07941b6fa27
#
_cell.length_a   1.000
_cell.length_b   1.000
_cell.length_c   1.000
_cell.angle_alpha   90.00
_cell.angle_beta   90.00
_cell.angle_gamma   90.00
#
_symmetry.space_group_name_H-M   'P 1'
#
loop_
_entity.id
_entity.type
_entity.pdbx_description
1 polymer ?
#
loop_
_entity_poly.entity_id
_entity_poly.type
_entity_poly.pdbx_seq_one_letter_code
_entity_poly.pdbx_strand_id
1 'polypeptide(L)'
;MAQERAVNPKNFFGELKRRNVYKVAIAYAVVAWLLMQVASQIFPFFEIPNWAVRLVVLLLIIGFPVALILAWAFELTPEGIKLTESADREAAEPSRNKAWIYIIIVAAALSVTVFFVGRYTAPKVTRSSESLAKSIAVLPFENLSRDPDNAYFAEGIKDEIVTKLATVHDLKIISRTSTAKYQSKPDNLKAVAQELGVSTVLEGAVQKTAGKVRVNVQLIDARADTQLWAKSYDRELKDVLGVESEVSQEIADALQAKLSPSESHALASAGTRDAEAYDLFLRGEYEFHQAENVLASDAYDRADASYEQALIRDPKFAQAAAALARSRLSRHWYVSALTPAELEKVKSLIDRALALAPNSPEAHFALGLFFYFGYHQYENALTEFNRTIELQPNNALARQYCAWVYRRRGEWERSLADAHRAEELDPRDATIPANIGGTYVSLRQGKDAEQAELRALAIDPHNTIAAAFLLITRVNGEGDVDSARRAFDGFSEDTKNRLAGQGARGYGAGGDVAAVLGMAVYLDVIERRFTDALQTLEKRTSNNDRLQQLFPRVVLPLLAGQAEAAKSTGEEALPLLEAGLRERPNDTLAMRELSWVYLALGRNADALRLSREAADLISIEKDAFTGPIFQNGLAQIEARAGAPEEAIKRLRRLLSIPAGAVASIARLKIDPVWDPIRDRPDFQQLLSGPEQIRPNK
;
A
#
# COMPACT_ATOMS: atom_id res chain seq x y z
N MET A 1 28.65 68.29 16.11
CA MET A 1 29.57 67.24 16.57
C MET A 1 28.83 66.37 17.58
N ALA A 2 28.21 65.30 17.16
CA ALA A 2 27.60 64.34 18.02
C ALA A 2 28.54 63.10 18.15
N GLN A 3 29.07 62.89 19.36
CA GLN A 3 29.95 61.77 19.65
C GLN A 3 29.09 60.48 19.81
N GLU A 4 29.27 59.58 18.89
CA GLU A 4 28.81 58.16 19.04
C GLU A 4 29.52 57.54 20.28
N ARG A 5 28.75 57.21 21.30
CA ARG A 5 29.23 56.39 22.42
C ARG A 5 29.20 54.94 21.98
N ALA A 6 30.34 54.37 21.69
CA ALA A 6 30.53 52.94 21.52
C ALA A 6 30.11 52.18 22.80
N VAL A 7 29.12 51.28 22.70
CA VAL A 7 28.65 50.44 23.81
C VAL A 7 29.72 49.40 24.12
N ASN A 8 30.33 49.47 25.30
CA ASN A 8 31.34 48.51 25.75
C ASN A 8 30.69 47.18 26.12
N PRO A 9 31.01 46.04 25.45
CA PRO A 9 30.36 44.76 25.68
C PRO A 9 30.36 44.26 27.14
N LYS A 10 31.39 44.59 27.93
CA LYS A 10 31.48 44.22 29.34
C LYS A 10 30.43 44.90 30.24
N ASN A 11 29.96 46.09 29.89
CA ASN A 11 28.89 46.76 30.63
C ASN A 11 27.50 46.20 30.28
N PHE A 12 27.29 45.72 29.09
CA PHE A 12 26.01 45.12 28.62
C PHE A 12 25.64 43.88 29.44
N PHE A 13 26.56 42.92 29.58
CA PHE A 13 26.33 41.72 30.39
C PHE A 13 26.14 42.01 31.88
N GLY A 14 26.83 43.03 32.40
CA GLY A 14 26.66 43.50 33.79
C GLY A 14 25.26 44.05 34.03
N GLU A 15 24.72 44.78 33.06
CA GLU A 15 23.40 45.39 33.16
C GLU A 15 22.26 44.37 33.01
N LEU A 16 22.40 43.36 32.11
CA LEU A 16 21.51 42.21 32.01
C LEU A 16 21.42 41.40 33.32
N LYS A 17 22.56 41.24 34.04
CA LYS A 17 22.61 40.57 35.33
C LYS A 17 21.96 41.39 36.43
N ARG A 18 22.14 42.71 36.43
CA ARG A 18 21.55 43.67 37.40
C ARG A 18 20.01 43.71 37.28
N ARG A 19 19.49 43.66 36.03
CA ARG A 19 18.04 43.71 35.71
C ARG A 19 17.32 42.37 35.77
N ASN A 20 17.91 41.29 36.31
CA ASN A 20 17.32 39.97 36.45
C ASN A 20 16.78 39.35 35.13
N VAL A 21 17.11 39.90 33.96
CA VAL A 21 16.64 39.42 32.62
C VAL A 21 16.98 37.94 32.40
N TYR A 22 18.12 37.48 32.92
CA TYR A 22 18.51 36.06 32.83
C TYR A 22 17.56 35.13 33.60
N LYS A 23 16.94 35.57 34.70
CA LYS A 23 15.96 34.78 35.45
C LYS A 23 14.68 34.61 34.65
N VAL A 24 14.24 35.65 33.92
CA VAL A 24 13.09 35.59 33.01
C VAL A 24 13.38 34.70 31.83
N ALA A 25 14.60 34.77 31.27
CA ALA A 25 15.02 33.88 30.18
C ALA A 25 14.98 32.40 30.57
N ILE A 26 15.50 32.06 31.77
CA ILE A 26 15.48 30.67 32.28
C ILE A 26 14.03 30.24 32.56
N ALA A 27 13.23 31.07 33.23
CA ALA A 27 11.83 30.76 33.52
C ALA A 27 11.02 30.56 32.23
N TYR A 28 11.22 31.42 31.24
CA TYR A 28 10.59 31.27 29.91
C TYR A 28 11.00 29.98 29.23
N ALA A 29 12.29 29.62 29.20
CA ALA A 29 12.79 28.40 28.58
C ALA A 29 12.20 27.14 29.23
N VAL A 30 12.07 27.14 30.58
CA VAL A 30 11.44 26.01 31.30
C VAL A 30 9.96 25.89 30.96
N VAL A 31 9.21 27.00 30.96
CA VAL A 31 7.78 27.00 30.61
C VAL A 31 7.57 26.64 29.16
N ALA A 32 8.38 27.16 28.25
CA ALA A 32 8.31 26.84 26.83
C ALA A 32 8.61 25.35 26.57
N TRP A 33 9.61 24.78 27.24
CA TRP A 33 9.91 23.35 27.16
C TRP A 33 8.74 22.50 27.66
N LEU A 34 8.13 22.88 28.78
CA LEU A 34 6.99 22.17 29.36
C LEU A 34 5.76 22.24 28.44
N LEU A 35 5.47 23.39 27.84
CA LEU A 35 4.39 23.58 26.89
C LEU A 35 4.62 22.77 25.61
N MET A 36 5.86 22.68 25.12
CA MET A 36 6.20 21.83 23.99
C MET A 36 5.99 20.34 24.31
N GLN A 37 6.38 19.87 25.49
CA GLN A 37 6.17 18.50 25.94
C GLN A 37 4.67 18.18 26.03
N VAL A 38 3.89 19.05 26.64
CA VAL A 38 2.45 18.92 26.76
C VAL A 38 1.80 18.91 25.38
N ALA A 39 2.15 19.83 24.48
CA ALA A 39 1.60 19.89 23.15
C ALA A 39 1.94 18.64 22.32
N SER A 40 3.19 18.17 22.39
CA SER A 40 3.62 16.99 21.62
C SER A 40 3.01 15.67 22.10
N GLN A 41 2.67 15.57 23.38
CA GLN A 41 2.07 14.36 23.96
C GLN A 41 0.54 14.37 23.96
N ILE A 42 -0.07 15.54 24.16
CA ILE A 42 -1.53 15.66 24.32
C ILE A 42 -2.24 15.91 22.98
N PHE A 43 -1.65 16.66 22.04
CA PHE A 43 -2.30 17.00 20.78
C PHE A 43 -2.64 15.76 19.93
N PRO A 44 -1.80 14.73 19.83
CA PRO A 44 -2.15 13.49 19.14
C PRO A 44 -3.35 12.75 19.77
N PHE A 45 -3.51 12.82 21.09
CA PHE A 45 -4.64 12.20 21.82
C PHE A 45 -5.99 12.85 21.48
N PHE A 46 -5.98 14.13 21.08
CA PHE A 46 -7.17 14.88 20.70
C PHE A 46 -7.29 15.06 19.17
N GLU A 47 -6.51 14.28 18.40
CA GLU A 47 -6.47 14.36 16.93
C GLU A 47 -6.19 15.78 16.39
N ILE A 48 -5.45 16.60 17.16
CA ILE A 48 -5.08 17.95 16.75
C ILE A 48 -3.99 17.86 15.67
N PRO A 49 -4.18 18.48 14.50
CA PRO A 49 -3.25 18.38 13.39
C PRO A 49 -1.83 18.85 13.74
N ASN A 50 -0.80 18.22 13.19
CA ASN A 50 0.61 18.52 13.42
C ASN A 50 1.02 19.98 13.16
N TRP A 51 0.28 20.75 12.33
CA TRP A 51 0.53 22.16 12.13
C TRP A 51 0.28 22.99 13.40
N ALA A 52 -0.62 22.57 14.30
CA ALA A 52 -0.89 23.25 15.55
C ALA A 52 0.30 23.17 16.52
N VAL A 53 1.01 22.03 16.56
CA VAL A 53 2.26 21.90 17.32
C VAL A 53 3.32 22.88 16.77
N ARG A 54 3.44 22.96 15.43
CA ARG A 54 4.36 23.89 14.76
C ARG A 54 4.01 25.35 15.06
N LEU A 55 2.72 25.68 15.13
CA LEU A 55 2.25 27.02 15.50
C LEU A 55 2.61 27.36 16.94
N VAL A 56 2.43 26.44 17.89
CA VAL A 56 2.85 26.62 19.29
C VAL A 56 4.35 26.89 19.38
N VAL A 57 5.16 26.11 18.70
CA VAL A 57 6.62 26.31 18.65
C VAL A 57 6.97 27.69 18.09
N LEU A 58 6.32 28.09 16.99
CA LEU A 58 6.54 29.41 16.36
C LEU A 58 6.19 30.56 17.31
N LEU A 59 5.04 30.46 18.00
CA LEU A 59 4.61 31.47 19.00
C LEU A 59 5.56 31.54 20.17
N LEU A 60 6.11 30.43 20.65
CA LEU A 60 7.12 30.41 21.73
C LEU A 60 8.44 31.02 21.24
N ILE A 61 8.87 30.81 20.01
CA ILE A 61 10.08 31.44 19.46
C ILE A 61 9.90 32.95 19.32
N ILE A 62 8.75 33.42 18.83
CA ILE A 62 8.44 34.85 18.69
C ILE A 62 8.24 35.52 20.08
N GLY A 63 7.63 34.81 21.03
CA GLY A 63 7.38 35.29 22.37
C GLY A 63 8.66 35.50 23.23
N PHE A 64 9.72 34.71 22.92
CA PHE A 64 10.97 34.79 23.68
C PHE A 64 11.65 36.19 23.63
N PRO A 65 11.95 36.79 22.46
CA PRO A 65 12.51 38.15 22.42
C PRO A 65 11.56 39.20 23.01
N VAL A 66 10.24 39.03 22.82
CA VAL A 66 9.25 39.96 23.43
C VAL A 66 9.30 39.89 24.96
N ALA A 67 9.38 38.69 25.55
CA ALA A 67 9.52 38.50 26.98
C ALA A 67 10.82 39.12 27.53
N LEU A 68 11.94 39.02 26.77
CA LEU A 68 13.21 39.64 27.16
C LEU A 68 13.16 41.16 27.08
N ILE A 69 12.52 41.75 26.06
CA ILE A 69 12.33 43.20 25.93
C ILE A 69 11.46 43.75 27.08
N LEU A 70 10.37 43.05 27.39
CA LEU A 70 9.49 43.42 28.52
C LEU A 70 10.23 43.30 29.87
N ALA A 71 11.02 42.27 30.10
CA ALA A 71 11.85 42.10 31.29
C ALA A 71 12.96 43.14 31.37
N TRP A 72 13.43 43.65 30.24
CA TRP A 72 14.40 44.75 30.23
C TRP A 72 13.75 46.12 30.48
N ALA A 73 12.53 46.36 29.99
CA ALA A 73 11.81 47.64 30.08
C ALA A 73 11.06 47.83 31.41
N PHE A 74 10.59 46.73 32.04
CA PHE A 74 9.75 46.76 33.22
C PHE A 74 10.29 45.84 34.33
N GLU A 75 10.23 46.32 35.57
CA GLU A 75 10.57 45.57 36.77
C GLU A 75 9.32 45.32 37.63
N LEU A 76 9.12 44.07 38.05
CA LEU A 76 8.01 43.68 38.93
C LEU A 76 8.35 44.07 40.39
N THR A 77 7.72 45.12 40.90
CA THR A 77 7.82 45.52 42.29
C THR A 77 6.58 45.07 43.08
N PRO A 78 6.65 45.03 44.44
CA PRO A 78 5.48 44.65 45.27
C PRO A 78 4.25 45.54 45.06
N GLU A 79 4.42 46.73 44.50
CA GLU A 79 3.36 47.70 44.24
C GLU A 79 2.82 47.69 42.80
N GLY A 80 3.35 46.78 41.91
CA GLY A 80 2.92 46.63 40.52
C GLY A 80 4.05 46.73 39.51
N ILE A 81 3.70 46.84 38.22
CA ILE A 81 4.65 46.93 37.08
C ILE A 81 5.06 48.41 36.92
N LYS A 82 6.35 48.75 37.18
CA LYS A 82 6.90 50.10 36.99
C LYS A 82 8.00 50.06 35.92
N LEU A 83 8.19 51.20 35.19
CA LEU A 83 9.32 51.39 34.29
C LEU A 83 10.64 51.44 35.10
N THR A 84 11.65 50.72 34.60
CA THR A 84 12.93 50.46 35.30
C THR A 84 13.67 51.74 35.78
N GLU A 85 13.48 52.89 35.13
CA GLU A 85 14.06 54.18 35.55
C GLU A 85 13.46 54.73 36.84
N SER A 86 12.29 54.27 37.27
CA SER A 86 11.58 54.76 38.47
C SER A 86 11.86 53.88 39.70
N ALA A 87 12.44 52.72 39.57
CA ALA A 87 12.62 51.71 40.61
C ALA A 87 13.93 51.90 41.47
N ASP A 88 14.90 52.68 40.93
CA ASP A 88 16.21 52.85 41.56
C ASP A 88 16.22 53.82 42.81
N ARG A 89 15.07 54.32 43.23
CA ARG A 89 15.00 55.30 44.30
C ARG A 89 14.51 54.87 45.69
N GLU A 90 14.01 53.60 45.81
CA GLU A 90 13.54 53.09 47.10
C GLU A 90 13.96 51.63 47.32
N ALA A 91 15.04 51.43 48.04
CA ALA A 91 15.44 50.12 48.55
C ALA A 91 14.99 49.98 50.03
N ALA A 92 13.97 49.15 50.28
CA ALA A 92 13.64 48.71 51.65
C ALA A 92 12.93 47.34 51.64
N GLU A 93 13.52 46.42 52.38
CA GLU A 93 13.07 45.13 52.99
C GLU A 93 12.34 44.01 52.14
N PRO A 94 12.63 42.72 52.40
CA PRO A 94 12.11 41.60 51.60
C PRO A 94 10.70 41.21 52.04
N SER A 95 9.70 41.58 51.26
CA SER A 95 8.34 41.10 51.44
C SER A 95 8.09 39.81 50.59
N ARG A 96 7.43 38.85 51.20
CA ARG A 96 7.04 37.53 50.71
C ARG A 96 6.14 37.67 49.48
N ASN A 97 6.74 37.55 48.29
CA ASN A 97 6.15 37.95 47.00
C ASN A 97 5.09 36.95 46.51
N LYS A 98 3.83 37.32 46.40
CA LYS A 98 2.70 36.55 45.82
C LYS A 98 2.62 36.70 44.29
N ALA A 99 3.62 37.30 43.63
CA ALA A 99 3.64 37.55 42.17
C ALA A 99 3.51 36.27 41.32
N TRP A 100 3.98 35.14 41.83
CA TRP A 100 3.83 33.85 41.15
C TRP A 100 2.36 33.42 40.96
N ILE A 101 1.44 33.85 41.84
CA ILE A 101 0.02 33.56 41.76
C ILE A 101 -0.60 34.28 40.55
N TYR A 102 -0.21 35.53 40.30
CA TYR A 102 -0.72 36.26 39.10
C TYR A 102 -0.18 35.70 37.81
N ILE A 103 1.04 35.19 37.76
CA ILE A 103 1.59 34.49 36.58
C ILE A 103 0.80 33.24 36.29
N ILE A 104 0.45 32.45 37.30
CA ILE A 104 -0.39 31.25 37.14
C ILE A 104 -1.80 31.61 36.66
N ILE A 105 -2.40 32.67 37.19
CA ILE A 105 -3.75 33.12 36.79
C ILE A 105 -3.76 33.59 35.33
N VAL A 106 -2.75 34.36 34.92
CA VAL A 106 -2.62 34.82 33.53
C VAL A 106 -2.35 33.64 32.57
N ALA A 107 -1.49 32.71 32.95
CA ALA A 107 -1.23 31.51 32.18
C ALA A 107 -2.48 30.59 32.06
N ALA A 108 -3.23 30.46 33.16
CA ALA A 108 -4.50 29.71 33.14
C ALA A 108 -5.57 30.42 32.30
N ALA A 109 -5.70 31.74 32.38
CA ALA A 109 -6.63 32.52 31.58
C ALA A 109 -6.29 32.45 30.08
N LEU A 110 -5.00 32.53 29.71
CA LEU A 110 -4.52 32.35 28.34
C LEU A 110 -4.79 30.93 27.85
N SER A 111 -4.55 29.92 28.68
CA SER A 111 -4.81 28.50 28.32
C SER A 111 -6.31 28.27 28.08
N VAL A 112 -7.17 28.81 28.90
CA VAL A 112 -8.64 28.77 28.75
C VAL A 112 -9.07 29.52 27.49
N THR A 113 -8.50 30.67 27.20
CA THR A 113 -8.81 31.45 25.99
C THR A 113 -8.38 30.68 24.72
N VAL A 114 -7.17 30.12 24.71
CA VAL A 114 -6.68 29.31 23.59
C VAL A 114 -7.52 28.03 23.41
N PHE A 115 -7.95 27.40 24.51
CA PHE A 115 -8.86 26.25 24.47
C PHE A 115 -10.22 26.60 23.83
N PHE A 116 -10.82 27.72 24.23
CA PHE A 116 -12.11 28.16 23.67
C PHE A 116 -11.94 28.66 22.24
N VAL A 117 -10.91 29.40 21.89
CA VAL A 117 -10.63 29.81 20.51
C VAL A 117 -10.38 28.58 19.65
N GLY A 118 -9.56 27.63 20.09
CA GLY A 118 -9.35 26.37 19.37
C GLY A 118 -10.63 25.56 19.17
N ARG A 119 -11.51 25.53 20.16
CA ARG A 119 -12.82 24.84 20.07
C ARG A 119 -13.82 25.54 19.14
N TYR A 120 -13.77 26.88 19.04
CA TYR A 120 -14.68 27.66 18.17
C TYR A 120 -14.14 27.86 16.75
N THR A 121 -12.83 27.82 16.56
CA THR A 121 -12.19 27.99 15.24
C THR A 121 -11.77 26.68 14.59
N ALA A 122 -11.79 25.56 15.33
CA ALA A 122 -11.61 24.23 14.70
C ALA A 122 -12.70 24.06 13.63
N PRO A 123 -12.35 23.89 12.35
CA PRO A 123 -13.35 23.55 11.37
C PRO A 123 -14.00 22.26 11.87
N LYS A 124 -15.32 22.31 12.11
CA LYS A 124 -16.07 21.08 12.36
C LYS A 124 -15.77 20.15 11.20
N VAL A 125 -15.07 19.06 11.48
CA VAL A 125 -14.91 17.95 10.52
C VAL A 125 -16.29 17.30 10.38
N THR A 126 -17.19 18.01 9.71
CA THR A 126 -18.53 17.54 9.38
C THR A 126 -18.49 16.52 8.24
N ARG A 127 -17.29 16.31 7.64
CA ARG A 127 -17.13 15.34 6.54
C ARG A 127 -17.33 13.89 6.95
N SER A 128 -17.03 13.49 8.18
CA SER A 128 -17.15 12.06 8.56
C SER A 128 -18.57 11.60 8.83
N SER A 129 -19.48 12.46 9.34
CA SER A 129 -20.86 12.04 9.63
C SER A 129 -21.76 12.07 8.40
N GLU A 130 -21.56 12.99 7.47
CA GLU A 130 -22.34 13.11 6.25
C GLU A 130 -21.92 12.09 5.19
N SER A 131 -20.61 11.80 5.06
CA SER A 131 -20.10 10.72 4.20
C SER A 131 -20.44 9.32 4.72
N LEU A 132 -20.55 9.15 6.04
CA LEU A 132 -21.06 7.91 6.62
C LEU A 132 -22.57 7.75 6.40
N ALA A 133 -23.35 8.83 6.38
CA ALA A 133 -24.79 8.77 6.18
C ALA A 133 -25.18 8.19 4.80
N LYS A 134 -24.33 8.37 3.78
CA LYS A 134 -24.53 7.87 2.42
C LYS A 134 -23.51 6.79 2.06
N SER A 135 -23.37 5.79 2.92
CA SER A 135 -22.45 4.67 2.70
C SER A 135 -23.20 3.34 2.75
N ILE A 136 -22.86 2.43 1.84
CA ILE A 136 -23.53 1.15 1.68
C ILE A 136 -22.55 0.01 1.43
N ALA A 137 -22.86 -1.14 2.02
CA ALA A 137 -22.27 -2.44 1.70
C ALA A 137 -23.35 -3.36 1.14
N VAL A 138 -23.10 -4.01 0.02
CA VAL A 138 -23.98 -5.03 -0.57
C VAL A 138 -23.45 -6.39 -0.14
N LEU A 139 -24.21 -7.11 0.68
CA LEU A 139 -23.83 -8.45 1.14
C LEU A 139 -24.06 -9.51 0.03
N PRO A 140 -23.42 -10.69 0.14
CA PRO A 140 -23.68 -11.79 -0.78
C PRO A 140 -25.19 -12.10 -0.83
N PHE A 141 -25.72 -12.29 -2.04
CA PHE A 141 -27.12 -12.67 -2.18
C PHE A 141 -27.31 -14.16 -1.97
N GLU A 142 -28.39 -14.52 -1.26
CA GLU A 142 -28.75 -15.91 -1.02
C GLU A 142 -29.26 -16.58 -2.32
N ASN A 143 -28.71 -17.71 -2.70
CA ASN A 143 -29.24 -18.50 -3.82
C ASN A 143 -30.40 -19.38 -3.32
N LEU A 144 -31.64 -18.99 -3.64
CA LEU A 144 -32.85 -19.74 -3.35
C LEU A 144 -33.27 -20.68 -4.48
N SER A 145 -32.46 -20.83 -5.52
CA SER A 145 -32.72 -21.75 -6.63
C SER A 145 -32.59 -23.20 -6.15
N ARG A 146 -33.33 -24.13 -6.75
CA ARG A 146 -33.20 -25.57 -6.47
C ARG A 146 -31.84 -26.15 -6.89
N ASP A 147 -31.24 -25.53 -7.89
CA ASP A 147 -29.96 -25.93 -8.46
C ASP A 147 -28.83 -25.09 -7.80
N PRO A 148 -27.90 -25.72 -7.08
CA PRO A 148 -26.75 -25.03 -6.49
C PRO A 148 -25.87 -24.33 -7.54
N ASP A 149 -25.82 -24.88 -8.77
CA ASP A 149 -25.02 -24.33 -9.88
C ASP A 149 -25.48 -22.92 -10.29
N ASN A 150 -26.66 -22.46 -9.86
CA ASN A 150 -27.12 -21.08 -10.05
C ASN A 150 -26.52 -20.05 -9.04
N ALA A 151 -25.59 -20.46 -8.17
CA ALA A 151 -24.92 -19.54 -7.25
C ALA A 151 -24.22 -18.36 -7.97
N TYR A 152 -23.60 -18.64 -9.13
CA TYR A 152 -22.98 -17.59 -9.96
C TYR A 152 -23.93 -16.48 -10.35
N PHE A 153 -25.22 -16.80 -10.55
CA PHE A 153 -26.22 -15.83 -10.97
C PHE A 153 -26.60 -14.87 -9.82
N ALA A 154 -26.73 -15.39 -8.59
CA ALA A 154 -26.99 -14.57 -7.41
C ALA A 154 -25.80 -13.65 -7.11
N GLU A 155 -24.59 -14.18 -7.19
CA GLU A 155 -23.37 -13.38 -7.02
C GLU A 155 -23.22 -12.34 -8.12
N GLY A 156 -23.44 -12.72 -9.38
CA GLY A 156 -23.35 -11.81 -10.53
C GLY A 156 -24.31 -10.62 -10.44
N ILE A 157 -25.59 -10.85 -10.11
CA ILE A 157 -26.57 -9.75 -9.90
C ILE A 157 -26.09 -8.80 -8.80
N LYS A 158 -25.58 -9.33 -7.67
CA LYS A 158 -25.02 -8.53 -6.59
C LYS A 158 -23.82 -7.69 -7.07
N ASP A 159 -22.90 -8.30 -7.81
CA ASP A 159 -21.70 -7.63 -8.31
C ASP A 159 -22.02 -6.52 -9.31
N GLU A 160 -23.01 -6.74 -10.21
CA GLU A 160 -23.49 -5.71 -11.12
C GLU A 160 -24.13 -4.52 -10.37
N ILE A 161 -24.87 -4.76 -9.28
CA ILE A 161 -25.40 -3.69 -8.41
C ILE A 161 -24.24 -2.88 -7.81
N VAL A 162 -23.20 -3.54 -7.27
CA VAL A 162 -22.00 -2.88 -6.73
C VAL A 162 -21.31 -2.05 -7.81
N THR A 163 -21.14 -2.61 -9.01
CA THR A 163 -20.47 -1.95 -10.15
C THR A 163 -21.22 -0.70 -10.59
N LYS A 164 -22.55 -0.77 -10.68
CA LYS A 164 -23.40 0.37 -11.02
C LYS A 164 -23.37 1.45 -9.93
N LEU A 165 -23.57 1.08 -8.67
CA LEU A 165 -23.48 2.02 -7.56
C LEU A 165 -22.11 2.69 -7.45
N ALA A 166 -21.04 2.01 -7.84
CA ALA A 166 -19.67 2.57 -7.83
C ALA A 166 -19.51 3.80 -8.74
N THR A 167 -20.43 4.01 -9.70
CA THR A 167 -20.45 5.21 -10.56
C THR A 167 -20.96 6.46 -9.83
N VAL A 168 -21.64 6.31 -8.69
CA VAL A 168 -22.27 7.43 -7.97
C VAL A 168 -21.27 8.08 -7.02
N HIS A 169 -20.93 9.34 -7.29
CA HIS A 169 -19.94 10.09 -6.52
C HIS A 169 -20.41 10.42 -5.09
N ASP A 170 -21.68 10.67 -4.92
CA ASP A 170 -22.28 11.08 -3.62
C ASP A 170 -22.49 9.91 -2.64
N LEU A 171 -22.16 8.67 -3.06
CA LEU A 171 -22.21 7.46 -2.24
C LEU A 171 -20.80 6.94 -1.94
N LYS A 172 -20.61 6.33 -0.77
CA LYS A 172 -19.48 5.46 -0.46
C LYS A 172 -19.93 4.01 -0.61
N ILE A 173 -19.36 3.28 -1.57
CA ILE A 173 -19.69 1.88 -1.83
C ILE A 173 -18.52 1.02 -1.40
N ILE A 174 -18.81 -0.03 -0.61
CA ILE A 174 -17.80 -1.01 -0.22
C ILE A 174 -17.64 -2.05 -1.33
N SER A 175 -16.40 -2.36 -1.65
CA SER A 175 -16.01 -3.34 -2.65
C SER A 175 -16.56 -4.73 -2.35
N ARG A 176 -16.74 -5.52 -3.42
CA ARG A 176 -17.12 -6.91 -3.37
C ARG A 176 -16.23 -7.75 -2.46
N THR A 177 -14.91 -7.57 -2.54
CA THR A 177 -13.91 -8.34 -1.77
C THR A 177 -14.16 -8.24 -0.27
N SER A 178 -14.45 -7.04 0.24
CA SER A 178 -14.75 -6.83 1.65
C SER A 178 -16.06 -7.47 2.10
N THR A 179 -17.04 -7.62 1.22
CA THR A 179 -18.35 -8.19 1.58
C THR A 179 -18.43 -9.70 1.40
N ALA A 180 -17.58 -10.30 0.57
CA ALA A 180 -17.65 -11.72 0.16
C ALA A 180 -17.61 -12.73 1.33
N LYS A 181 -16.97 -12.39 2.44
CA LYS A 181 -16.85 -13.29 3.62
C LYS A 181 -18.10 -13.38 4.49
N TYR A 182 -19.04 -12.46 4.33
CA TYR A 182 -20.24 -12.44 5.18
C TYR A 182 -21.32 -13.36 4.63
N GLN A 183 -22.20 -13.77 5.53
CA GLN A 183 -23.44 -14.45 5.14
C GLN A 183 -24.42 -13.44 4.53
N SER A 184 -25.37 -13.94 3.74
CA SER A 184 -26.43 -13.14 3.15
C SER A 184 -27.33 -12.44 4.17
N LYS A 185 -27.46 -13.03 5.37
CA LYS A 185 -28.19 -12.52 6.53
C LYS A 185 -27.39 -12.78 7.78
N PRO A 186 -26.48 -11.87 8.17
CA PRO A 186 -25.67 -12.06 9.36
C PRO A 186 -26.50 -11.82 10.64
N ASP A 187 -26.20 -12.57 11.72
CA ASP A 187 -26.87 -12.42 13.01
C ASP A 187 -26.66 -11.04 13.65
N ASN A 188 -25.58 -10.34 13.32
CA ASN A 188 -25.23 -9.03 13.87
C ASN A 188 -24.88 -8.04 12.75
N LEU A 189 -25.88 -7.47 12.11
CA LEU A 189 -25.73 -6.52 11.01
C LEU A 189 -24.96 -5.24 11.43
N LYS A 190 -25.18 -4.81 12.68
CA LYS A 190 -24.48 -3.64 13.24
C LYS A 190 -22.97 -3.85 13.33
N ALA A 191 -22.52 -5.05 13.75
CA ALA A 191 -21.10 -5.36 13.79
C ALA A 191 -20.49 -5.40 12.39
N VAL A 192 -21.20 -5.99 11.41
CA VAL A 192 -20.79 -6.00 9.99
C VAL A 192 -20.63 -4.58 9.45
N ALA A 193 -21.61 -3.72 9.69
CA ALA A 193 -21.58 -2.34 9.22
C ALA A 193 -20.46 -1.52 9.89
N GLN A 194 -20.19 -1.75 11.17
CA GLN A 194 -19.06 -1.13 11.87
C GLN A 194 -17.72 -1.57 11.30
N GLU A 195 -17.57 -2.87 11.04
CA GLU A 195 -16.33 -3.44 10.46
C GLU A 195 -16.07 -2.92 9.03
N LEU A 196 -17.13 -2.73 8.24
CA LEU A 196 -17.07 -2.20 6.88
C LEU A 196 -17.06 -0.65 6.83
N GLY A 197 -17.33 0.02 7.94
CA GLY A 197 -17.38 1.48 8.00
C GLY A 197 -18.51 2.08 7.16
N VAL A 198 -19.71 1.48 7.23
CA VAL A 198 -20.91 1.94 6.51
C VAL A 198 -22.07 2.19 7.46
N SER A 199 -23.07 2.96 6.99
CA SER A 199 -24.34 3.19 7.70
C SER A 199 -25.46 2.25 7.24
N THR A 200 -25.42 1.82 5.98
CA THR A 200 -26.49 1.01 5.38
C THR A 200 -25.94 -0.27 4.78
N VAL A 201 -26.78 -1.29 4.77
CA VAL A 201 -26.46 -2.60 4.21
C VAL A 201 -27.60 -3.03 3.29
N LEU A 202 -27.27 -3.54 2.11
CA LEU A 202 -28.20 -4.20 1.21
C LEU A 202 -28.07 -5.71 1.40
N GLU A 203 -29.17 -6.35 1.74
CA GLU A 203 -29.32 -7.81 1.72
C GLU A 203 -30.17 -8.23 0.53
N GLY A 204 -29.96 -9.42 0.01
CA GLY A 204 -30.75 -9.92 -1.09
C GLY A 204 -30.79 -11.44 -1.19
N ALA A 205 -31.74 -11.92 -1.99
CA ALA A 205 -31.87 -13.31 -2.35
C ALA A 205 -32.35 -13.42 -3.82
N VAL A 206 -31.81 -14.41 -4.53
CA VAL A 206 -32.15 -14.66 -5.93
C VAL A 206 -32.64 -16.09 -6.10
N GLN A 207 -33.74 -16.25 -6.80
CA GLN A 207 -34.28 -17.55 -7.20
C GLN A 207 -34.40 -17.59 -8.73
N LYS A 208 -33.56 -18.42 -9.37
CA LYS A 208 -33.60 -18.70 -10.82
C LYS A 208 -34.28 -20.04 -11.05
N THR A 209 -35.25 -20.07 -11.94
CA THR A 209 -35.96 -21.26 -12.40
C THR A 209 -35.96 -21.30 -13.93
N ALA A 210 -36.41 -22.38 -14.54
CA ALA A 210 -36.50 -22.47 -16.01
C ALA A 210 -37.44 -21.39 -16.55
N GLY A 211 -36.87 -20.23 -16.93
CA GLY A 211 -37.55 -19.12 -17.57
C GLY A 211 -38.00 -17.96 -16.67
N LYS A 212 -37.79 -18.04 -15.34
CA LYS A 212 -38.14 -16.95 -14.41
C LYS A 212 -37.06 -16.69 -13.38
N VAL A 213 -36.91 -15.43 -13.02
CA VAL A 213 -36.01 -14.97 -11.97
C VAL A 213 -36.80 -14.11 -11.00
N ARG A 214 -36.64 -14.41 -9.71
CA ARG A 214 -37.12 -13.57 -8.60
C ARG A 214 -35.90 -13.03 -7.86
N VAL A 215 -35.84 -11.69 -7.72
CA VAL A 215 -34.82 -10.99 -6.92
C VAL A 215 -35.54 -10.27 -5.79
N ASN A 216 -35.22 -10.62 -4.55
CA ASN A 216 -35.69 -9.93 -3.36
C ASN A 216 -34.54 -9.15 -2.77
N VAL A 217 -34.73 -7.87 -2.49
CA VAL A 217 -33.72 -6.99 -1.90
C VAL A 217 -34.32 -6.16 -0.79
N GLN A 218 -33.49 -5.87 0.23
CA GLN A 218 -33.86 -4.97 1.33
C GLN A 218 -32.66 -4.11 1.73
N LEU A 219 -32.92 -2.81 1.86
CA LEU A 219 -31.95 -1.83 2.35
C LEU A 219 -32.23 -1.54 3.82
N ILE A 220 -31.21 -1.65 4.67
CA ILE A 220 -31.32 -1.59 6.13
C ILE A 220 -30.37 -0.51 6.65
N ASP A 221 -30.88 0.39 7.50
CA ASP A 221 -30.03 1.22 8.36
C ASP A 221 -29.46 0.31 9.47
N ALA A 222 -28.17 0.00 9.35
CA ALA A 222 -27.50 -0.94 10.26
C ALA A 222 -27.26 -0.36 11.66
N ARG A 223 -27.40 0.97 11.85
CA ARG A 223 -27.26 1.59 13.17
C ARG A 223 -28.55 1.49 13.98
N ALA A 224 -29.67 1.74 13.30
CA ALA A 224 -31.02 1.71 13.89
C ALA A 224 -31.66 0.32 13.82
N ASP A 225 -31.08 -0.60 13.04
CA ASP A 225 -31.66 -1.93 12.72
C ASP A 225 -33.07 -1.79 12.15
N THR A 226 -33.23 -0.85 11.23
CA THR A 226 -34.51 -0.52 10.62
C THR A 226 -34.46 -0.65 9.10
N GLN A 227 -35.49 -1.28 8.53
CA GLN A 227 -35.62 -1.39 7.10
C GLN A 227 -36.01 -0.04 6.51
N LEU A 228 -35.13 0.48 5.62
CA LEU A 228 -35.39 1.71 4.88
C LEU A 228 -36.28 1.46 3.65
N TRP A 229 -36.04 0.34 2.98
CA TRP A 229 -36.70 -0.03 1.75
C TRP A 229 -36.60 -1.53 1.52
N ALA A 230 -37.62 -2.13 0.89
CA ALA A 230 -37.54 -3.52 0.40
C ALA A 230 -38.43 -3.69 -0.82
N LYS A 231 -37.99 -4.52 -1.77
CA LYS A 231 -38.75 -4.82 -3.00
C LYS A 231 -38.44 -6.22 -3.53
N SER A 232 -39.47 -6.78 -4.22
CA SER A 232 -39.36 -8.03 -4.96
C SER A 232 -39.54 -7.75 -6.45
N TYR A 233 -38.63 -8.29 -7.26
CA TYR A 233 -38.70 -8.22 -8.72
C TYR A 233 -38.94 -9.64 -9.25
N ASP A 234 -40.10 -9.84 -9.85
CA ASP A 234 -40.46 -11.05 -10.58
C ASP A 234 -40.36 -10.78 -12.09
N ARG A 235 -39.45 -11.43 -12.77
CA ARG A 235 -39.16 -11.22 -14.19
C ARG A 235 -39.08 -12.55 -14.93
N GLU A 236 -39.46 -12.56 -16.22
CA GLU A 236 -39.02 -13.64 -17.11
C GLU A 236 -37.51 -13.53 -17.33
N LEU A 237 -36.82 -14.63 -17.59
CA LEU A 237 -35.35 -14.63 -17.77
C LEU A 237 -34.91 -13.66 -18.88
N LYS A 238 -35.71 -13.54 -19.95
CA LYS A 238 -35.46 -12.56 -21.02
C LYS A 238 -35.59 -11.08 -20.58
N ASP A 239 -36.36 -10.82 -19.51
CA ASP A 239 -36.66 -9.47 -18.99
C ASP A 239 -35.86 -9.19 -17.68
N VAL A 240 -34.91 -10.05 -17.31
CA VAL A 240 -34.05 -9.88 -16.11
C VAL A 240 -33.05 -8.74 -16.29
N LEU A 241 -32.74 -8.45 -17.55
CA LEU A 241 -31.86 -7.37 -17.93
C LEU A 241 -32.41 -6.02 -17.41
N GLY A 242 -31.63 -5.34 -16.60
CA GLY A 242 -32.02 -4.06 -16.01
C GLY A 242 -32.56 -4.13 -14.59
N VAL A 243 -32.77 -5.30 -13.98
CA VAL A 243 -33.14 -5.42 -12.57
C VAL A 243 -32.07 -4.78 -11.69
N GLU A 244 -30.80 -5.00 -11.98
CA GLU A 244 -29.69 -4.35 -11.29
C GLU A 244 -29.69 -2.84 -11.46
N SER A 245 -30.13 -2.32 -12.61
CA SER A 245 -30.30 -0.88 -12.86
C SER A 245 -31.45 -0.29 -12.04
N GLU A 246 -32.60 -0.97 -12.04
CA GLU A 246 -33.76 -0.56 -11.22
C GLU A 246 -33.39 -0.56 -9.73
N VAL A 247 -32.74 -1.62 -9.22
CA VAL A 247 -32.31 -1.72 -7.83
C VAL A 247 -31.32 -0.60 -7.48
N SER A 248 -30.32 -0.37 -8.33
CA SER A 248 -29.30 0.66 -8.08
C SER A 248 -29.89 2.07 -8.07
N GLN A 249 -30.86 2.36 -8.98
CA GLN A 249 -31.55 3.64 -8.99
C GLN A 249 -32.39 3.84 -7.71
N GLU A 250 -33.15 2.83 -7.29
CA GLU A 250 -33.98 2.91 -6.09
C GLU A 250 -33.13 3.01 -4.80
N ILE A 251 -31.96 2.39 -4.76
CA ILE A 251 -30.99 2.57 -3.66
C ILE A 251 -30.50 4.02 -3.63
N ALA A 252 -30.09 4.57 -4.77
CA ALA A 252 -29.64 5.95 -4.87
C ALA A 252 -30.72 6.94 -4.40
N ASP A 253 -31.97 6.69 -4.79
CA ASP A 253 -33.15 7.50 -4.37
C ASP A 253 -33.39 7.35 -2.86
N ALA A 254 -33.37 6.12 -2.32
CA ALA A 254 -33.58 5.84 -0.89
C ALA A 254 -32.52 6.49 0.00
N LEU A 255 -31.27 6.55 -0.48
CA LEU A 255 -30.15 7.21 0.19
C LEU A 255 -30.06 8.71 -0.14
N GLN A 256 -30.99 9.25 -0.91
CA GLN A 256 -31.03 10.65 -1.34
C GLN A 256 -29.71 11.10 -1.98
N ALA A 257 -29.12 10.24 -2.81
CA ALA A 257 -27.90 10.55 -3.52
C ALA A 257 -28.18 11.60 -4.62
N LYS A 258 -27.25 12.55 -4.75
CA LYS A 258 -27.31 13.55 -5.82
C LYS A 258 -26.67 12.95 -7.07
N LEU A 259 -27.48 12.69 -8.08
CA LEU A 259 -27.02 12.13 -9.34
C LEU A 259 -26.84 13.23 -10.38
N SER A 260 -25.70 13.23 -11.05
CA SER A 260 -25.50 13.97 -12.30
C SER A 260 -26.23 13.28 -13.47
N PRO A 261 -26.50 13.97 -14.58
CA PRO A 261 -27.09 13.35 -15.77
C PRO A 261 -26.27 12.14 -16.31
N SER A 262 -24.93 12.19 -16.21
CA SER A 262 -24.06 11.10 -16.62
C SER A 262 -24.15 9.89 -15.70
N GLU A 263 -24.24 10.09 -14.39
CA GLU A 263 -24.44 9.02 -13.40
C GLU A 263 -25.82 8.36 -13.57
N SER A 264 -26.87 9.16 -13.74
CA SER A 264 -28.22 8.63 -14.02
C SER A 264 -28.24 7.79 -15.29
N HIS A 265 -27.53 8.21 -16.34
CA HIS A 265 -27.41 7.44 -17.57
C HIS A 265 -26.60 6.14 -17.35
N ALA A 266 -25.51 6.19 -16.58
CA ALA A 266 -24.68 5.01 -16.27
C ALA A 266 -25.47 3.97 -15.46
N LEU A 267 -26.23 4.41 -14.44
CA LEU A 267 -27.11 3.53 -13.66
C LEU A 267 -28.17 2.84 -14.54
N ALA A 268 -28.77 3.56 -15.49
CA ALA A 268 -29.83 3.06 -16.38
C ALA A 268 -29.29 2.19 -17.53
N SER A 269 -27.98 2.20 -17.81
CA SER A 269 -27.40 1.50 -18.95
C SER A 269 -27.43 -0.02 -18.74
N ALA A 270 -27.98 -0.77 -19.69
CA ALA A 270 -27.85 -2.22 -19.77
C ALA A 270 -26.70 -2.58 -20.73
N GLY A 271 -25.83 -3.53 -20.34
CA GLY A 271 -24.66 -3.90 -21.12
C GLY A 271 -25.00 -4.66 -22.43
N THR A 272 -26.05 -5.44 -22.41
CA THR A 272 -26.57 -6.23 -23.55
C THR A 272 -28.10 -6.28 -23.52
N ARG A 273 -28.70 -6.73 -24.63
CA ARG A 273 -30.13 -7.06 -24.72
C ARG A 273 -30.38 -8.56 -24.86
N ASP A 274 -29.34 -9.37 -24.95
CA ASP A 274 -29.42 -10.83 -25.03
C ASP A 274 -29.24 -11.44 -23.63
N ALA A 275 -30.32 -11.99 -23.07
CA ALA A 275 -30.34 -12.55 -21.72
C ALA A 275 -29.41 -13.78 -21.56
N GLU A 276 -29.18 -14.54 -22.66
CA GLU A 276 -28.26 -15.68 -22.62
C GLU A 276 -26.80 -15.22 -22.66
N ALA A 277 -26.49 -14.17 -23.45
CA ALA A 277 -25.18 -13.52 -23.41
C ALA A 277 -24.88 -12.94 -22.02
N TYR A 278 -25.88 -12.35 -21.37
CA TYR A 278 -25.75 -11.83 -20.01
C TYR A 278 -25.51 -12.94 -18.99
N ASP A 279 -26.26 -14.05 -19.06
CA ASP A 279 -26.07 -15.21 -18.18
C ASP A 279 -24.66 -15.81 -18.31
N LEU A 280 -24.15 -15.92 -19.53
CA LEU A 280 -22.78 -16.36 -19.81
C LEU A 280 -21.72 -15.38 -19.28
N PHE A 281 -21.99 -14.08 -19.38
CA PHE A 281 -21.13 -13.04 -18.80
C PHE A 281 -21.03 -13.18 -17.28
N LEU A 282 -22.17 -13.30 -16.57
CA LEU A 282 -22.19 -13.48 -15.11
C LEU A 282 -21.46 -14.75 -14.69
N ARG A 283 -21.56 -15.83 -15.47
CA ARG A 283 -20.78 -17.05 -15.24
C ARG A 283 -19.28 -16.78 -15.41
N GLY A 284 -18.89 -16.04 -16.45
CA GLY A 284 -17.51 -15.64 -16.68
C GLY A 284 -16.94 -14.82 -15.53
N GLU A 285 -17.69 -13.86 -14.97
CA GLU A 285 -17.29 -13.08 -13.80
C GLU A 285 -17.06 -14.00 -12.58
N TYR A 286 -17.97 -14.92 -12.31
CA TYR A 286 -17.85 -15.89 -11.23
C TYR A 286 -16.58 -16.75 -11.38
N GLU A 287 -16.35 -17.33 -12.56
CA GLU A 287 -15.16 -18.15 -12.85
C GLU A 287 -13.86 -17.34 -12.78
N PHE A 288 -13.89 -16.08 -13.24
CA PHE A 288 -12.75 -15.18 -13.15
C PHE A 288 -12.36 -14.91 -11.69
N HIS A 289 -13.32 -14.67 -10.81
CA HIS A 289 -13.03 -14.49 -9.39
C HIS A 289 -12.48 -15.75 -8.72
N GLN A 290 -12.95 -16.93 -9.13
CA GLN A 290 -12.34 -18.17 -8.67
C GLN A 290 -10.90 -18.31 -9.19
N ALA A 291 -10.62 -17.88 -10.43
CA ALA A 291 -9.29 -17.90 -11.02
C ALA A 291 -8.31 -16.99 -10.28
N GLU A 292 -8.73 -15.78 -9.88
CA GLU A 292 -7.91 -14.85 -9.09
C GLU A 292 -7.52 -15.44 -7.71
N ASN A 293 -8.40 -16.23 -7.08
CA ASN A 293 -8.13 -16.86 -5.79
C ASN A 293 -7.11 -17.99 -5.87
N VAL A 294 -7.11 -18.78 -6.97
CA VAL A 294 -6.25 -19.97 -7.09
C VAL A 294 -5.04 -19.75 -8.00
N LEU A 295 -5.04 -18.71 -8.82
CA LEU A 295 -3.99 -18.36 -9.79
C LEU A 295 -3.60 -19.55 -10.69
N ALA A 296 -4.58 -20.34 -11.14
CA ALA A 296 -4.39 -21.52 -11.98
C ALA A 296 -4.88 -21.25 -13.41
N SER A 297 -4.13 -21.72 -14.42
CA SER A 297 -4.41 -21.46 -15.83
C SER A 297 -5.79 -21.96 -16.25
N ASP A 298 -6.16 -23.18 -15.85
CA ASP A 298 -7.44 -23.81 -16.20
C ASP A 298 -8.66 -23.04 -15.63
N ALA A 299 -8.50 -22.34 -14.53
CA ALA A 299 -9.55 -21.49 -13.98
C ALA A 299 -9.78 -20.24 -14.85
N TYR A 300 -8.70 -19.61 -15.34
CA TYR A 300 -8.80 -18.53 -16.32
C TYR A 300 -9.37 -19.01 -17.65
N ASP A 301 -9.03 -20.23 -18.11
CA ASP A 301 -9.56 -20.80 -19.34
C ASP A 301 -11.10 -20.99 -19.28
N ARG A 302 -11.67 -21.35 -18.12
CA ARG A 302 -13.13 -21.42 -17.92
C ARG A 302 -13.79 -20.05 -18.01
N ALA A 303 -13.22 -19.04 -17.36
CA ALA A 303 -13.72 -17.67 -17.43
C ALA A 303 -13.68 -17.13 -18.87
N ASP A 304 -12.55 -17.29 -19.55
CA ASP A 304 -12.37 -16.89 -20.94
C ASP A 304 -13.41 -17.56 -21.86
N ALA A 305 -13.65 -18.87 -21.70
CA ALA A 305 -14.65 -19.62 -22.49
C ALA A 305 -16.07 -19.06 -22.30
N SER A 306 -16.46 -18.69 -21.08
CA SER A 306 -17.76 -18.09 -20.78
C SER A 306 -17.92 -16.72 -21.43
N TYR A 307 -16.90 -15.84 -21.36
CA TYR A 307 -16.90 -14.54 -22.03
C TYR A 307 -16.90 -14.66 -23.56
N GLU A 308 -16.15 -15.60 -24.13
CA GLU A 308 -16.15 -15.85 -25.57
C GLU A 308 -17.53 -16.29 -26.06
N GLN A 309 -18.21 -17.18 -25.36
CA GLN A 309 -19.57 -17.59 -25.67
C GLN A 309 -20.56 -16.42 -25.58
N ALA A 310 -20.41 -15.53 -24.55
CA ALA A 310 -21.22 -14.32 -24.47
C ALA A 310 -21.02 -13.41 -25.69
N LEU A 311 -19.78 -13.27 -26.17
CA LEU A 311 -19.44 -12.47 -27.36
C LEU A 311 -19.84 -13.12 -28.69
N ILE A 312 -20.00 -14.45 -28.74
CA ILE A 312 -20.57 -15.17 -29.88
C ILE A 312 -22.08 -14.89 -29.97
N ARG A 313 -22.76 -14.86 -28.79
CA ARG A 313 -24.21 -14.58 -28.72
C ARG A 313 -24.51 -13.11 -29.00
N ASP A 314 -23.80 -12.20 -28.35
CA ASP A 314 -23.89 -10.77 -28.60
C ASP A 314 -22.52 -10.14 -28.92
N PRO A 315 -22.19 -10.02 -30.21
CA PRO A 315 -20.98 -9.37 -30.64
C PRO A 315 -20.83 -7.90 -30.25
N LYS A 316 -21.87 -7.24 -29.77
CA LYS A 316 -21.85 -5.84 -29.31
C LYS A 316 -21.77 -5.69 -27.79
N PHE A 317 -21.57 -6.77 -27.07
CA PHE A 317 -21.48 -6.76 -25.62
C PHE A 317 -20.09 -6.24 -25.16
N ALA A 318 -19.97 -4.91 -24.99
CA ALA A 318 -18.72 -4.23 -24.66
C ALA A 318 -18.12 -4.69 -23.33
N GLN A 319 -18.95 -4.90 -22.29
CA GLN A 319 -18.48 -5.36 -20.98
C GLN A 319 -17.83 -6.75 -21.07
N ALA A 320 -18.42 -7.70 -21.80
CA ALA A 320 -17.86 -9.02 -21.99
C ALA A 320 -16.50 -8.97 -22.73
N ALA A 321 -16.33 -8.06 -23.70
CA ALA A 321 -15.05 -7.87 -24.39
C ALA A 321 -13.98 -7.30 -23.44
N ALA A 322 -14.34 -6.34 -22.59
CA ALA A 322 -13.45 -5.78 -21.58
C ALA A 322 -13.08 -6.82 -20.51
N ALA A 323 -14.05 -7.62 -20.05
CA ALA A 323 -13.85 -8.67 -19.06
C ALA A 323 -12.91 -9.78 -19.57
N LEU A 324 -13.08 -10.22 -20.81
CA LEU A 324 -12.19 -11.18 -21.46
C LEU A 324 -10.76 -10.63 -21.57
N ALA A 325 -10.62 -9.36 -21.94
CA ALA A 325 -9.32 -8.70 -22.00
C ALA A 325 -8.66 -8.63 -20.60
N ARG A 326 -9.41 -8.25 -19.56
CA ARG A 326 -8.96 -8.24 -18.17
C ARG A 326 -8.50 -9.64 -17.72
N SER A 327 -9.30 -10.67 -17.96
CA SER A 327 -8.98 -12.05 -17.61
C SER A 327 -7.63 -12.50 -18.22
N ARG A 328 -7.43 -12.27 -19.52
CA ARG A 328 -6.19 -12.60 -20.21
C ARG A 328 -4.98 -11.82 -19.70
N LEU A 329 -5.14 -10.53 -19.37
CA LEU A 329 -4.08 -9.71 -18.80
C LEU A 329 -3.73 -10.13 -17.36
N SER A 330 -4.72 -10.51 -16.55
CA SER A 330 -4.47 -11.06 -15.21
C SER A 330 -3.70 -12.38 -15.29
N ARG A 331 -4.11 -13.28 -16.18
CA ARG A 331 -3.36 -14.53 -16.45
C ARG A 331 -1.93 -14.25 -16.92
N HIS A 332 -1.76 -13.28 -17.86
CA HIS A 332 -0.44 -12.84 -18.34
C HIS A 332 0.50 -12.44 -17.20
N TRP A 333 -0.01 -11.69 -16.24
CA TRP A 333 0.78 -11.16 -15.15
C TRP A 333 1.06 -12.18 -14.05
N TYR A 334 0.06 -12.97 -13.67
CA TYR A 334 0.14 -13.83 -12.49
C TYR A 334 0.49 -15.29 -12.78
N VAL A 335 0.21 -15.79 -13.97
CA VAL A 335 0.31 -17.23 -14.29
C VAL A 335 1.29 -17.53 -15.41
N SER A 336 1.05 -16.98 -16.61
CA SER A 336 1.86 -17.28 -17.80
C SER A 336 1.86 -16.13 -18.78
N ALA A 337 3.05 -15.68 -19.14
CA ALA A 337 3.21 -14.55 -20.06
C ALA A 337 2.64 -14.86 -21.46
N LEU A 338 1.87 -13.92 -21.99
CA LEU A 338 1.37 -13.93 -23.36
C LEU A 338 2.47 -13.51 -24.34
N THR A 339 2.41 -14.05 -25.54
CA THR A 339 3.24 -13.59 -26.65
C THR A 339 2.80 -12.20 -27.15
N PRO A 340 3.66 -11.44 -27.86
CA PRO A 340 3.26 -10.17 -28.46
C PRO A 340 2.03 -10.29 -29.37
N ALA A 341 1.89 -11.37 -30.13
CA ALA A 341 0.74 -11.59 -30.99
C ALA A 341 -0.57 -11.84 -30.20
N GLU A 342 -0.48 -12.47 -29.03
CA GLU A 342 -1.63 -12.63 -28.12
C GLU A 342 -1.99 -11.31 -27.46
N LEU A 343 -1.02 -10.50 -27.05
CA LEU A 343 -1.26 -9.15 -26.52
C LEU A 343 -1.98 -8.26 -27.55
N GLU A 344 -1.63 -8.34 -28.84
CA GLU A 344 -2.36 -7.62 -29.90
C GLU A 344 -3.82 -8.07 -30.05
N LYS A 345 -4.11 -9.38 -29.84
CA LYS A 345 -5.49 -9.85 -29.77
C LYS A 345 -6.24 -9.28 -28.60
N VAL A 346 -5.59 -9.19 -27.43
CA VAL A 346 -6.15 -8.54 -26.23
C VAL A 346 -6.43 -7.07 -26.51
N LYS A 347 -5.49 -6.36 -27.16
CA LYS A 347 -5.70 -4.94 -27.55
C LYS A 347 -6.92 -4.78 -28.45
N SER A 348 -7.11 -5.69 -29.41
CA SER A 348 -8.27 -5.65 -30.31
C SER A 348 -9.60 -5.82 -29.58
N LEU A 349 -9.66 -6.64 -28.50
CA LEU A 349 -10.84 -6.74 -27.63
C LEU A 349 -11.14 -5.43 -26.91
N ILE A 350 -10.10 -4.79 -26.36
CA ILE A 350 -10.23 -3.51 -25.67
C ILE A 350 -10.69 -2.41 -26.64
N ASP A 351 -10.08 -2.30 -27.82
CA ASP A 351 -10.45 -1.32 -28.83
C ASP A 351 -11.90 -1.49 -29.29
N ARG A 352 -12.35 -2.73 -29.44
CA ARG A 352 -13.75 -3.04 -29.73
C ARG A 352 -14.67 -2.61 -28.60
N ALA A 353 -14.31 -2.89 -27.32
CA ALA A 353 -15.10 -2.46 -26.18
C ALA A 353 -15.25 -0.93 -26.11
N LEU A 354 -14.14 -0.20 -26.30
CA LEU A 354 -14.15 1.28 -26.32
C LEU A 354 -14.86 1.86 -27.54
N ALA A 355 -14.81 1.21 -28.70
CA ALA A 355 -15.58 1.65 -29.88
C ALA A 355 -17.09 1.51 -29.67
N LEU A 356 -17.54 0.48 -28.93
CA LEU A 356 -18.94 0.24 -28.60
C LEU A 356 -19.42 1.11 -27.44
N ALA A 357 -18.57 1.31 -26.42
CA ALA A 357 -18.86 2.07 -25.21
C ALA A 357 -17.65 2.94 -24.80
N PRO A 358 -17.49 4.15 -25.39
CA PRO A 358 -16.32 5.00 -25.14
C PRO A 358 -16.13 5.47 -23.69
N ASN A 359 -17.16 5.39 -22.86
CA ASN A 359 -17.12 5.72 -21.44
C ASN A 359 -17.31 4.48 -20.56
N SER A 360 -16.93 3.27 -21.02
CA SER A 360 -16.94 2.09 -20.17
C SER A 360 -15.75 2.11 -19.21
N PRO A 361 -15.98 2.18 -17.88
CA PRO A 361 -14.90 2.13 -16.91
C PRO A 361 -14.15 0.79 -16.96
N GLU A 362 -14.83 -0.32 -17.28
CA GLU A 362 -14.23 -1.65 -17.40
C GLU A 362 -13.25 -1.70 -18.58
N ALA A 363 -13.61 -1.06 -19.72
CA ALA A 363 -12.75 -1.02 -20.91
C ALA A 363 -11.52 -0.12 -20.68
N HIS A 364 -11.68 1.03 -20.03
CA HIS A 364 -10.55 1.88 -19.61
C HIS A 364 -9.66 1.16 -18.59
N PHE A 365 -10.25 0.46 -17.63
CA PHE A 365 -9.47 -0.34 -16.68
C PHE A 365 -8.66 -1.43 -17.39
N ALA A 366 -9.26 -2.17 -18.31
CA ALA A 366 -8.57 -3.19 -19.11
C ALA A 366 -7.44 -2.58 -19.97
N LEU A 367 -7.65 -1.37 -20.53
CA LEU A 367 -6.61 -0.65 -21.27
C LEU A 367 -5.46 -0.20 -20.34
N GLY A 368 -5.76 0.24 -19.12
CA GLY A 368 -4.77 0.50 -18.09
C GLY A 368 -3.92 -0.71 -17.74
N LEU A 369 -4.57 -1.89 -17.58
CA LEU A 369 -3.85 -3.16 -17.38
C LEU A 369 -2.99 -3.54 -18.58
N PHE A 370 -3.47 -3.32 -19.79
CA PHE A 370 -2.71 -3.59 -21.02
C PHE A 370 -1.41 -2.79 -21.05
N PHE A 371 -1.46 -1.51 -20.75
CA PHE A 371 -0.28 -0.66 -20.65
C PHE A 371 0.64 -1.05 -19.49
N TYR A 372 0.07 -1.39 -18.34
CA TYR A 372 0.84 -1.72 -17.15
C TYR A 372 1.44 -3.13 -17.21
N PHE A 373 0.63 -4.16 -17.41
CA PHE A 373 1.05 -5.56 -17.41
C PHE A 373 1.76 -5.95 -18.68
N GLY A 374 1.25 -5.50 -19.85
CA GLY A 374 1.79 -5.88 -21.15
C GLY A 374 3.11 -5.19 -21.47
N TYR A 375 3.27 -3.89 -21.13
CA TYR A 375 4.37 -3.08 -21.66
C TYR A 375 5.08 -2.19 -20.65
N HIS A 376 4.66 -2.17 -19.37
CA HIS A 376 5.20 -1.30 -18.31
C HIS A 376 5.17 0.21 -18.70
N GLN A 377 4.15 0.61 -19.46
CA GLN A 377 3.93 2.00 -19.90
C GLN A 377 3.14 2.76 -18.82
N TYR A 378 3.82 3.17 -17.77
CA TYR A 378 3.22 3.71 -16.54
C TYR A 378 2.36 4.95 -16.74
N GLU A 379 2.77 5.91 -17.60
CA GLU A 379 1.98 7.10 -17.93
C GLU A 379 0.64 6.76 -18.57
N ASN A 380 0.68 5.91 -19.60
CA ASN A 380 -0.52 5.48 -20.31
C ASN A 380 -1.46 4.71 -19.37
N ALA A 381 -0.88 3.84 -18.52
CA ALA A 381 -1.65 3.09 -17.53
C ALA A 381 -2.37 4.03 -16.53
N LEU A 382 -1.67 5.03 -15.98
CA LEU A 382 -2.26 6.02 -15.09
C LEU A 382 -3.36 6.85 -15.75
N THR A 383 -3.20 7.21 -17.02
CA THR A 383 -4.24 7.91 -17.77
C THR A 383 -5.54 7.12 -17.78
N GLU A 384 -5.45 5.83 -18.08
CA GLU A 384 -6.61 4.97 -18.19
C GLU A 384 -7.20 4.56 -16.83
N PHE A 385 -6.38 4.31 -15.82
CA PHE A 385 -6.87 4.06 -14.44
C PHE A 385 -7.52 5.30 -13.84
N ASN A 386 -6.97 6.51 -14.06
CA ASN A 386 -7.60 7.74 -13.63
C ASN A 386 -8.94 7.96 -14.36
N ARG A 387 -9.00 7.62 -15.67
CA ARG A 387 -10.28 7.68 -16.40
C ARG A 387 -11.31 6.72 -15.81
N THR A 388 -10.88 5.53 -15.40
CA THR A 388 -11.74 4.58 -14.67
C THR A 388 -12.27 5.21 -13.36
N ILE A 389 -11.40 5.86 -12.57
CA ILE A 389 -11.78 6.52 -11.31
C ILE A 389 -12.71 7.72 -11.53
N GLU A 390 -12.55 8.46 -12.63
CA GLU A 390 -13.49 9.53 -13.00
C GLU A 390 -14.90 8.99 -13.29
N LEU A 391 -14.98 7.83 -13.94
CA LEU A 391 -16.24 7.17 -14.32
C LEU A 391 -16.85 6.37 -13.16
N GLN A 392 -16.01 5.81 -12.30
CA GLN A 392 -16.36 5.05 -11.09
C GLN A 392 -15.55 5.53 -9.90
N PRO A 393 -15.94 6.60 -9.20
CA PRO A 393 -15.18 7.18 -8.07
C PRO A 393 -14.94 6.22 -6.89
N ASN A 394 -15.80 5.21 -6.76
CA ASN A 394 -15.72 4.17 -5.73
C ASN A 394 -15.01 2.88 -6.18
N ASN A 395 -14.29 2.91 -7.30
CA ASN A 395 -13.52 1.77 -7.76
C ASN A 395 -12.23 1.62 -6.96
N ALA A 396 -12.26 0.79 -5.90
CA ALA A 396 -11.11 0.51 -5.04
C ALA A 396 -9.94 -0.11 -5.82
N LEU A 397 -10.25 -1.00 -6.76
CA LEU A 397 -9.25 -1.72 -7.55
C LEU A 397 -8.46 -0.75 -8.45
N ALA A 398 -9.14 0.17 -9.15
CA ALA A 398 -8.47 1.17 -9.99
C ALA A 398 -7.53 2.06 -9.16
N ARG A 399 -7.94 2.46 -7.93
CA ARG A 399 -7.07 3.20 -7.00
C ARG A 399 -5.88 2.39 -6.55
N GLN A 400 -6.06 1.12 -6.26
CA GLN A 400 -4.97 0.22 -5.89
C GLN A 400 -3.93 0.11 -7.02
N TYR A 401 -4.38 0.01 -8.28
CA TYR A 401 -3.48 -0.01 -9.43
C TYR A 401 -2.79 1.34 -9.66
N CYS A 402 -3.49 2.47 -9.48
CA CYS A 402 -2.84 3.79 -9.47
C CYS A 402 -1.73 3.85 -8.42
N ALA A 403 -1.99 3.39 -7.20
CA ALA A 403 -1.01 3.35 -6.11
C ALA A 403 0.23 2.54 -6.48
N TRP A 404 0.04 1.37 -7.11
CA TRP A 404 1.16 0.54 -7.56
C TRP A 404 1.98 1.20 -8.67
N VAL A 405 1.33 1.84 -9.62
CA VAL A 405 2.02 2.53 -10.71
C VAL A 405 2.74 3.77 -10.20
N TYR A 406 2.13 4.59 -9.31
CA TYR A 406 2.81 5.72 -8.68
C TYR A 406 4.05 5.29 -7.90
N ARG A 407 3.98 4.15 -7.17
CA ARG A 407 5.14 3.58 -6.48
C ARG A 407 6.28 3.24 -7.45
N ARG A 408 5.98 2.65 -8.60
CA ARG A 408 6.98 2.33 -9.63
C ARG A 408 7.61 3.58 -10.24
N ARG A 409 6.87 4.68 -10.32
CA ARG A 409 7.38 5.98 -10.77
C ARG A 409 8.13 6.75 -9.68
N GLY A 410 8.18 6.25 -8.46
CA GLY A 410 8.79 6.95 -7.32
C GLY A 410 7.93 8.08 -6.74
N GLU A 411 6.65 8.15 -7.08
CA GLU A 411 5.67 9.11 -6.57
C GLU A 411 5.02 8.58 -5.29
N TRP A 412 5.84 8.40 -4.25
CA TRP A 412 5.51 7.68 -3.03
C TRP A 412 4.31 8.25 -2.27
N GLU A 413 4.21 9.58 -2.17
CA GLU A 413 3.09 10.24 -1.48
C GLU A 413 1.75 9.98 -2.19
N ARG A 414 1.74 10.05 -3.52
CA ARG A 414 0.54 9.72 -4.31
C ARG A 414 0.18 8.25 -4.20
N SER A 415 1.21 7.39 -4.23
CA SER A 415 1.02 5.95 -4.03
C SER A 415 0.32 5.65 -2.71
N LEU A 416 0.80 6.23 -1.60
CA LEU A 416 0.18 6.04 -0.28
C LEU A 416 -1.22 6.65 -0.21
N ALA A 417 -1.45 7.82 -0.80
CA ALA A 417 -2.75 8.48 -0.81
C ALA A 417 -3.83 7.63 -1.51
N ASP A 418 -3.54 7.10 -2.71
CA ASP A 418 -4.46 6.23 -3.42
C ASP A 418 -4.61 4.86 -2.76
N ALA A 419 -3.54 4.30 -2.17
CA ALA A 419 -3.61 3.06 -1.42
C ALA A 419 -4.52 3.18 -0.17
N HIS A 420 -4.39 4.26 0.60
CA HIS A 420 -5.28 4.51 1.74
C HIS A 420 -6.73 4.75 1.29
N ARG A 421 -6.94 5.44 0.15
CA ARG A 421 -8.31 5.59 -0.37
C ARG A 421 -8.88 4.25 -0.84
N ALA A 422 -8.08 3.36 -1.41
CA ALA A 422 -8.49 1.99 -1.72
C ALA A 422 -8.84 1.21 -0.44
N GLU A 423 -8.03 1.32 0.64
CA GLU A 423 -8.28 0.70 1.96
C GLU A 423 -9.63 1.17 2.56
N GLU A 424 -10.00 2.45 2.39
CA GLU A 424 -11.32 2.95 2.82
C GLU A 424 -12.51 2.34 2.04
N LEU A 425 -12.32 2.02 0.77
CA LEU A 425 -13.34 1.44 -0.11
C LEU A 425 -13.36 -0.09 -0.05
N ASP A 426 -12.25 -0.69 0.32
CA ASP A 426 -12.11 -2.15 0.45
C ASP A 426 -11.37 -2.53 1.76
N PRO A 427 -11.99 -2.28 2.93
CA PRO A 427 -11.33 -2.38 4.23
C PRO A 427 -10.99 -3.82 4.65
N ARG A 428 -11.47 -4.83 3.91
CA ARG A 428 -11.23 -6.25 4.20
C ARG A 428 -10.36 -6.95 3.15
N ASP A 429 -9.81 -6.21 2.21
CA ASP A 429 -8.76 -6.71 1.31
C ASP A 429 -7.40 -6.58 2.01
N ALA A 430 -6.88 -7.71 2.50
CA ALA A 430 -5.56 -7.76 3.16
C ALA A 430 -4.39 -7.36 2.24
N THR A 431 -4.59 -7.44 0.92
CA THR A 431 -3.56 -7.09 -0.07
C THR A 431 -3.23 -5.61 -0.05
N ILE A 432 -4.22 -4.75 0.25
CA ILE A 432 -4.04 -3.30 0.29
C ILE A 432 -3.08 -2.89 1.42
N PRO A 433 -3.37 -3.18 2.72
CA PRO A 433 -2.45 -2.84 3.79
C PRO A 433 -1.09 -3.57 3.68
N ALA A 434 -1.03 -4.79 3.12
CA ALA A 434 0.23 -5.47 2.84
C ALA A 434 1.11 -4.67 1.85
N ASN A 435 0.52 -4.12 0.79
CA ASN A 435 1.24 -3.28 -0.19
C ASN A 435 1.60 -1.89 0.36
N ILE A 436 0.77 -1.32 1.25
CA ILE A 436 1.10 -0.11 2.02
C ILE A 436 2.35 -0.38 2.87
N GLY A 437 2.40 -1.52 3.59
CA GLY A 437 3.58 -1.98 4.34
C GLY A 437 4.83 -2.04 3.48
N GLY A 438 4.77 -2.72 2.33
CA GLY A 438 5.88 -2.79 1.37
C GLY A 438 6.35 -1.43 0.85
N THR A 439 5.45 -0.46 0.70
CA THR A 439 5.79 0.93 0.35
C THR A 439 6.54 1.60 1.49
N TYR A 440 6.08 1.48 2.73
CA TYR A 440 6.75 2.03 3.91
C TYR A 440 8.12 1.39 4.17
N VAL A 441 8.26 0.08 3.95
CA VAL A 441 9.58 -0.60 4.01
C VAL A 441 10.56 0.04 3.03
N SER A 442 10.14 0.25 1.79
CA SER A 442 10.96 0.90 0.77
C SER A 442 11.42 2.30 1.21
N LEU A 443 10.53 3.04 1.88
CA LEU A 443 10.78 4.37 2.45
C LEU A 443 11.56 4.35 3.78
N ARG A 444 11.92 3.17 4.31
CA ARG A 444 12.56 2.97 5.64
C ARG A 444 11.73 3.48 6.82
N GLN A 445 10.41 3.47 6.67
CA GLN A 445 9.43 3.83 7.71
C GLN A 445 8.96 2.55 8.42
N GLY A 446 9.89 1.89 9.16
CA GLY A 446 9.67 0.55 9.70
C GLY A 446 8.47 0.42 10.64
N LYS A 447 8.17 1.43 11.47
CA LYS A 447 7.01 1.41 12.37
C LYS A 447 5.68 1.45 11.60
N ASP A 448 5.59 2.30 10.58
CA ASP A 448 4.38 2.42 9.75
C ASP A 448 4.20 1.17 8.90
N ALA A 449 5.32 0.60 8.42
CA ALA A 449 5.33 -0.68 7.71
C ALA A 449 4.77 -1.81 8.58
N GLU A 450 5.34 -2.02 9.77
CA GLU A 450 4.91 -3.08 10.69
C GLU A 450 3.43 -2.94 11.07
N GLN A 451 2.93 -1.72 11.32
CA GLN A 451 1.52 -1.49 11.59
C GLN A 451 0.62 -1.89 10.41
N ALA A 452 1.02 -1.56 9.18
CA ALA A 452 0.26 -1.93 7.98
C ALA A 452 0.26 -3.44 7.76
N GLU A 453 1.39 -4.10 7.93
CA GLU A 453 1.56 -5.55 7.80
C GLU A 453 0.74 -6.32 8.84
N LEU A 454 0.74 -5.85 10.09
CA LEU A 454 -0.08 -6.44 11.16
C LEU A 454 -1.58 -6.23 10.91
N ARG A 455 -2.00 -5.08 10.34
CA ARG A 455 -3.40 -4.92 9.90
C ARG A 455 -3.77 -5.92 8.81
N ALA A 456 -2.88 -6.12 7.82
CA ALA A 456 -3.11 -7.11 6.76
C ALA A 456 -3.28 -8.53 7.33
N LEU A 457 -2.41 -8.94 8.26
CA LEU A 457 -2.47 -10.24 8.93
C LEU A 457 -3.66 -10.38 9.88
N ALA A 458 -4.18 -9.28 10.43
CA ALA A 458 -5.43 -9.29 11.20
C ALA A 458 -6.66 -9.52 10.29
N ILE A 459 -6.62 -9.07 9.04
CA ILE A 459 -7.66 -9.32 8.04
C ILE A 459 -7.57 -10.75 7.51
N ASP A 460 -6.38 -11.16 7.09
CA ASP A 460 -6.08 -12.51 6.59
C ASP A 460 -4.77 -13.03 7.19
N PRO A 461 -4.84 -13.91 8.21
CA PRO A 461 -3.66 -14.52 8.84
C PRO A 461 -2.77 -15.36 7.88
N HIS A 462 -3.31 -15.72 6.70
CA HIS A 462 -2.59 -16.48 5.68
C HIS A 462 -2.01 -15.60 4.57
N ASN A 463 -2.10 -14.27 4.68
CA ASN A 463 -1.56 -13.36 3.69
C ASN A 463 -0.03 -13.41 3.65
N THR A 464 0.50 -14.10 2.65
CA THR A 464 1.94 -14.34 2.50
C THR A 464 2.73 -13.07 2.15
N ILE A 465 2.09 -12.08 1.51
CA ILE A 465 2.73 -10.79 1.21
C ILE A 465 3.01 -10.04 2.50
N ALA A 466 2.00 -9.89 3.35
CA ALA A 466 2.13 -9.22 4.64
C ALA A 466 3.12 -9.97 5.55
N ALA A 467 3.05 -11.30 5.59
CA ALA A 467 3.97 -12.12 6.36
C ALA A 467 5.42 -11.94 5.89
N ALA A 468 5.68 -11.94 4.58
CA ALA A 468 7.01 -11.71 4.03
C ALA A 468 7.54 -10.31 4.33
N PHE A 469 6.71 -9.27 4.13
CA PHE A 469 7.13 -7.90 4.44
C PHE A 469 7.37 -7.68 5.93
N LEU A 470 6.58 -8.27 6.82
CA LEU A 470 6.82 -8.20 8.28
C LEU A 470 8.19 -8.75 8.65
N LEU A 471 8.60 -9.88 8.07
CA LEU A 471 9.93 -10.44 8.30
C LEU A 471 11.03 -9.52 7.73
N ILE A 472 10.82 -8.98 6.52
CA ILE A 472 11.74 -8.03 5.89
C ILE A 472 11.85 -6.74 6.73
N THR A 473 10.76 -6.21 7.24
CA THR A 473 10.72 -4.99 8.06
C THR A 473 11.57 -5.17 9.31
N ARG A 474 11.48 -6.30 10.00
CA ARG A 474 12.26 -6.59 11.21
C ARG A 474 13.73 -6.80 10.92
N VAL A 475 14.06 -7.55 9.85
CA VAL A 475 15.44 -7.79 9.43
C VAL A 475 16.10 -6.51 8.92
N ASN A 476 15.40 -5.74 8.06
CA ASN A 476 16.00 -4.57 7.42
C ASN A 476 15.96 -3.32 8.31
N GLY A 477 14.98 -3.19 9.21
CA GLY A 477 14.84 -2.02 10.08
C GLY A 477 15.93 -1.95 11.15
N GLU A 478 15.98 -2.96 12.01
CA GLU A 478 16.86 -3.00 13.18
C GLU A 478 17.89 -4.14 13.15
N GLY A 479 17.82 -5.04 12.17
CA GLY A 479 18.61 -6.26 12.13
C GLY A 479 18.17 -7.30 13.17
N ASP A 480 16.92 -7.19 13.66
CA ASP A 480 16.35 -8.04 14.71
C ASP A 480 15.87 -9.37 14.11
N VAL A 481 16.84 -10.25 13.86
CA VAL A 481 16.61 -11.59 13.32
C VAL A 481 15.78 -12.45 14.28
N ASP A 482 16.03 -12.30 15.60
CA ASP A 482 15.31 -13.04 16.63
C ASP A 482 13.81 -12.68 16.64
N SER A 483 13.46 -11.40 16.47
CA SER A 483 12.07 -10.97 16.35
C SER A 483 11.43 -11.46 15.05
N ALA A 484 12.18 -11.44 13.93
CA ALA A 484 11.70 -12.01 12.68
C ALA A 484 11.45 -13.51 12.80
N ARG A 485 12.36 -14.24 13.47
CA ARG A 485 12.21 -15.69 13.74
C ARG A 485 11.00 -15.99 14.60
N ARG A 486 10.79 -15.25 15.71
CA ARG A 486 9.58 -15.41 16.54
C ARG A 486 8.29 -15.17 15.78
N ALA A 487 8.27 -14.16 14.87
CA ALA A 487 7.10 -13.92 14.02
C ALA A 487 6.87 -15.09 13.07
N PHE A 488 7.93 -15.56 12.40
CA PHE A 488 7.87 -16.71 11.51
C PHE A 488 7.35 -17.96 12.23
N ASP A 489 7.87 -18.26 13.43
CA ASP A 489 7.43 -19.41 14.23
C ASP A 489 5.96 -19.31 14.64
N GLY A 490 5.44 -18.11 14.81
CA GLY A 490 4.03 -17.83 15.13
C GLY A 490 3.06 -18.01 13.95
N PHE A 491 3.53 -18.07 12.71
CA PHE A 491 2.66 -18.29 11.56
C PHE A 491 2.12 -19.72 11.51
N SER A 492 0.97 -19.90 10.83
CA SER A 492 0.43 -21.24 10.55
C SER A 492 1.37 -22.06 9.68
N GLU A 493 1.29 -23.39 9.75
CA GLU A 493 2.12 -24.26 8.90
C GLU A 493 1.85 -24.03 7.40
N ASP A 494 0.61 -23.70 7.01
CA ASP A 494 0.28 -23.35 5.63
C ASP A 494 1.03 -22.07 5.19
N THR A 495 1.02 -21.02 6.01
CA THR A 495 1.75 -19.77 5.75
C THR A 495 3.26 -20.03 5.67
N LYS A 496 3.83 -20.81 6.59
CA LYS A 496 5.25 -21.19 6.57
C LYS A 496 5.61 -21.94 5.30
N ASN A 497 4.80 -22.92 4.89
CA ASN A 497 5.01 -23.69 3.68
C ASN A 497 4.94 -22.81 2.43
N ARG A 498 4.00 -21.89 2.36
CA ARG A 498 3.91 -20.91 1.27
C ARG A 498 5.10 -19.98 1.24
N LEU A 499 5.55 -19.44 2.37
CA LEU A 499 6.77 -18.62 2.48
C LEU A 499 8.03 -19.39 2.13
N ALA A 500 8.05 -20.70 2.33
CA ALA A 500 9.14 -21.58 1.89
C ALA A 500 9.05 -21.93 0.40
N GLY A 501 7.83 -22.09 -0.15
CA GLY A 501 7.59 -22.53 -1.53
C GLY A 501 7.54 -21.41 -2.57
N GLN A 502 7.22 -20.19 -2.17
CA GLN A 502 7.15 -19.04 -3.06
C GLN A 502 8.55 -18.48 -3.34
N GLY A 503 9.27 -19.14 -4.24
CA GLY A 503 10.29 -18.45 -5.02
C GLY A 503 9.59 -17.36 -5.84
N ALA A 504 10.06 -16.15 -5.71
CA ALA A 504 9.40 -14.90 -6.01
C ALA A 504 9.13 -14.61 -7.49
N ARG A 505 8.44 -15.44 -8.20
CA ARG A 505 7.93 -15.07 -9.54
C ARG A 505 6.66 -14.20 -9.48
N GLY A 506 5.98 -14.11 -8.32
CA GLY A 506 4.67 -13.48 -8.21
C GLY A 506 4.58 -12.10 -7.57
N TYR A 507 5.58 -11.69 -6.77
CA TYR A 507 5.46 -10.42 -6.04
C TYR A 507 6.75 -9.63 -6.17
N GLY A 508 6.72 -8.45 -6.73
CA GLY A 508 7.83 -7.51 -7.00
C GLY A 508 8.95 -7.33 -5.96
N ALA A 509 9.01 -8.19 -4.94
CA ALA A 509 10.11 -8.35 -4.01
C ALA A 509 11.22 -9.30 -4.53
N GLY A 510 11.08 -9.81 -5.75
CA GLY A 510 11.81 -10.97 -6.26
C GLY A 510 13.21 -10.77 -6.82
N GLY A 511 13.88 -9.70 -6.55
CA GLY A 511 15.21 -9.44 -7.12
C GLY A 511 16.39 -9.82 -6.25
N ASP A 512 16.14 -10.15 -5.02
CA ASP A 512 17.14 -10.44 -4.01
C ASP A 512 17.23 -11.95 -3.71
N VAL A 513 18.39 -12.40 -3.23
CA VAL A 513 18.63 -13.78 -2.76
C VAL A 513 17.53 -14.24 -1.77
N ALA A 514 17.09 -13.34 -0.89
CA ALA A 514 15.99 -13.60 0.05
C ALA A 514 14.70 -14.08 -0.65
N ALA A 515 14.33 -13.40 -1.70
CA ALA A 515 13.13 -13.72 -2.46
C ALA A 515 13.25 -15.03 -3.26
N VAL A 516 14.47 -15.35 -3.71
CA VAL A 516 14.76 -16.59 -4.43
C VAL A 516 14.71 -17.79 -3.52
N LEU A 517 15.32 -17.67 -2.35
CA LEU A 517 15.39 -18.74 -1.36
C LEU A 517 14.03 -18.95 -0.67
N GLY A 518 13.19 -17.91 -0.64
CA GLY A 518 12.02 -17.83 0.22
C GLY A 518 12.38 -17.44 1.66
N MET A 519 11.51 -16.70 2.32
CA MET A 519 11.82 -16.11 3.63
C MET A 519 12.17 -17.13 4.72
N ALA A 520 11.58 -18.32 4.70
CA ALA A 520 11.92 -19.38 5.64
C ALA A 520 13.38 -19.80 5.54
N VAL A 521 13.84 -20.11 4.33
CA VAL A 521 15.23 -20.50 4.05
C VAL A 521 16.19 -19.34 4.26
N TYR A 522 15.75 -18.13 3.89
CA TYR A 522 16.58 -16.93 4.03
C TYR A 522 16.85 -16.55 5.49
N LEU A 523 15.90 -16.76 6.42
CA LEU A 523 16.15 -16.59 7.85
C LEU A 523 17.23 -17.55 8.34
N ASP A 524 17.21 -18.83 7.92
CA ASP A 524 18.28 -19.79 8.26
C ASP A 524 19.64 -19.36 7.68
N VAL A 525 19.65 -18.79 6.48
CA VAL A 525 20.89 -18.25 5.85
C VAL A 525 21.44 -17.07 6.65
N ILE A 526 20.62 -16.11 7.06
CA ILE A 526 21.04 -14.97 7.89
C ILE A 526 21.61 -15.43 9.24
N GLU A 527 21.00 -16.44 9.84
CA GLU A 527 21.46 -17.08 11.08
C GLU A 527 22.67 -18.01 10.86
N ARG A 528 23.17 -18.13 9.63
CA ARG A 528 24.26 -19.01 9.21
C ARG A 528 23.98 -20.51 9.45
N ARG A 529 22.72 -20.90 9.52
CA ARG A 529 22.28 -22.29 9.68
C ARG A 529 22.10 -22.95 8.31
N PHE A 530 23.17 -23.03 7.53
CA PHE A 530 23.12 -23.49 6.13
C PHE A 530 22.62 -24.93 5.99
N THR A 531 22.89 -25.81 6.97
CA THR A 531 22.40 -27.19 6.98
C THR A 531 20.89 -27.24 7.11
N ASP A 532 20.31 -26.42 8.01
CA ASP A 532 18.87 -26.33 8.20
C ASP A 532 18.20 -25.73 6.97
N ALA A 533 18.81 -24.71 6.36
CA ALA A 533 18.37 -24.12 5.11
C ALA A 533 18.28 -25.15 3.96
N LEU A 534 19.30 -26.02 3.81
CA LEU A 534 19.29 -27.10 2.84
C LEU A 534 18.17 -28.12 3.12
N GLN A 535 17.97 -28.53 4.37
CA GLN A 535 16.88 -29.43 4.75
C GLN A 535 15.50 -28.82 4.51
N THR A 536 15.36 -27.53 4.75
CA THR A 536 14.10 -26.79 4.45
C THR A 536 13.83 -26.78 2.94
N LEU A 537 14.86 -26.60 2.12
CA LEU A 537 14.75 -26.71 0.66
C LEU A 537 14.34 -28.12 0.19
N GLU A 538 14.90 -29.16 0.81
CA GLU A 538 14.59 -30.55 0.45
C GLU A 538 13.14 -30.95 0.78
N LYS A 539 12.59 -30.39 1.84
CA LYS A 539 11.18 -30.60 2.25
C LYS A 539 10.16 -29.88 1.37
N ARG A 540 10.61 -28.95 0.51
CA ARG A 540 9.70 -28.29 -0.44
C ARG A 540 9.03 -29.32 -1.32
N THR A 541 7.74 -29.52 -1.15
CA THR A 541 6.91 -30.37 -2.02
C THR A 541 6.92 -29.78 -3.42
N SER A 542 7.18 -30.62 -4.37
CA SER A 542 7.48 -30.37 -5.77
C SER A 542 6.47 -29.42 -6.44
N ASN A 543 6.92 -28.25 -6.74
CA ASN A 543 6.43 -27.56 -7.93
C ASN A 543 7.02 -28.30 -9.16
N ASN A 544 6.24 -28.58 -10.19
CA ASN A 544 6.72 -29.29 -11.41
C ASN A 544 7.77 -28.47 -12.22
N ASP A 545 8.07 -27.25 -11.82
CA ASP A 545 9.08 -26.40 -12.45
C ASP A 545 10.50 -26.77 -11.96
N ARG A 546 11.22 -27.46 -12.82
CA ARG A 546 12.59 -27.91 -12.55
C ARG A 546 13.54 -26.76 -12.19
N LEU A 547 13.41 -25.61 -12.83
CA LEU A 547 14.25 -24.45 -12.55
C LEU A 547 14.00 -23.88 -11.16
N GLN A 548 12.76 -23.81 -10.70
CA GLN A 548 12.44 -23.39 -9.34
C GLN A 548 13.03 -24.31 -8.27
N GLN A 549 13.25 -25.58 -8.60
CA GLN A 549 13.93 -26.53 -7.72
C GLN A 549 15.46 -26.38 -7.75
N LEU A 550 16.03 -26.17 -8.95
CA LEU A 550 17.50 -26.14 -9.14
C LEU A 550 18.10 -24.84 -8.66
N PHE A 551 17.51 -23.69 -8.96
CA PHE A 551 18.14 -22.40 -8.72
C PHE A 551 18.48 -22.13 -7.24
N PRO A 552 17.62 -22.37 -6.24
CA PRO A 552 18.01 -22.27 -4.84
C PRO A 552 19.15 -23.21 -4.43
N ARG A 553 19.27 -24.37 -5.07
CA ARG A 553 20.36 -25.35 -4.87
C ARG A 553 21.67 -24.96 -5.55
N VAL A 554 21.67 -23.94 -6.41
CA VAL A 554 22.89 -23.27 -6.88
C VAL A 554 23.33 -22.22 -5.88
N VAL A 555 22.39 -21.36 -5.47
CA VAL A 555 22.69 -20.18 -4.65
C VAL A 555 23.09 -20.56 -3.23
N LEU A 556 22.35 -21.45 -2.57
CA LEU A 556 22.57 -21.76 -1.16
C LEU A 556 23.92 -22.43 -0.90
N PRO A 557 24.37 -23.48 -1.64
CA PRO A 557 25.70 -24.00 -1.50
C PRO A 557 26.81 -22.97 -1.78
N LEU A 558 26.58 -22.08 -2.75
CA LEU A 558 27.54 -21.01 -3.06
C LEU A 558 27.72 -20.05 -1.86
N LEU A 559 26.62 -19.69 -1.16
CA LEU A 559 26.65 -18.89 0.05
C LEU A 559 27.32 -19.64 1.22
N ALA A 560 27.13 -20.95 1.29
CA ALA A 560 27.73 -21.83 2.29
C ALA A 560 29.21 -22.17 2.04
N GLY A 561 29.84 -21.65 0.96
CA GLY A 561 31.20 -21.97 0.57
C GLY A 561 31.39 -23.37 -0.04
N GLN A 562 30.33 -24.06 -0.42
CA GLN A 562 30.31 -25.39 -1.01
C GLN A 562 30.38 -25.30 -2.57
N ALA A 563 31.51 -24.83 -3.09
CA ALA A 563 31.68 -24.49 -4.51
C ALA A 563 31.37 -25.66 -5.47
N GLU A 564 31.82 -26.88 -5.15
CA GLU A 564 31.60 -28.05 -6.01
C GLU A 564 30.12 -28.45 -6.10
N ALA A 565 29.36 -28.36 -5.00
CA ALA A 565 27.92 -28.62 -5.00
C ALA A 565 27.15 -27.58 -5.82
N ALA A 566 27.51 -26.30 -5.67
CA ALA A 566 26.95 -25.22 -6.46
C ALA A 566 27.23 -25.39 -7.95
N LYS A 567 28.47 -25.78 -8.31
CA LYS A 567 28.91 -26.03 -9.69
C LYS A 567 28.14 -27.18 -10.31
N SER A 568 28.05 -28.33 -9.66
CA SER A 568 27.33 -29.50 -10.15
C SER A 568 25.87 -29.20 -10.46
N THR A 569 25.17 -28.51 -9.55
CA THR A 569 23.78 -28.08 -9.79
C THR A 569 23.70 -27.00 -10.89
N GLY A 570 24.70 -26.12 -10.96
CA GLY A 570 24.79 -25.10 -12.01
C GLY A 570 24.93 -25.68 -13.40
N GLU A 571 25.71 -26.75 -13.58
CA GLU A 571 25.85 -27.48 -14.84
C GLU A 571 24.52 -28.08 -15.32
N GLU A 572 23.64 -28.51 -14.39
CA GLU A 572 22.31 -29.01 -14.71
C GLU A 572 21.34 -27.85 -15.07
N ALA A 573 21.38 -26.74 -14.37
CA ALA A 573 20.50 -25.59 -14.56
C ALA A 573 20.82 -24.79 -15.85
N LEU A 574 22.09 -24.75 -16.25
CA LEU A 574 22.61 -23.93 -17.36
C LEU A 574 21.82 -24.11 -18.66
N PRO A 575 21.67 -25.33 -19.22
CA PRO A 575 21.00 -25.51 -20.53
C PRO A 575 19.52 -25.10 -20.48
N LEU A 576 18.86 -25.23 -19.34
CA LEU A 576 17.45 -24.86 -19.17
C LEU A 576 17.28 -23.35 -19.20
N LEU A 577 18.12 -22.61 -18.49
CA LEU A 577 18.09 -21.14 -18.45
C LEU A 577 18.51 -20.53 -19.79
N GLU A 578 19.55 -21.07 -20.44
CA GLU A 578 19.97 -20.61 -21.76
C GLU A 578 18.91 -20.88 -22.84
N ALA A 579 18.16 -22.00 -22.76
CA ALA A 579 17.04 -22.28 -23.64
C ALA A 579 15.90 -21.27 -23.40
N GLY A 580 15.51 -21.02 -22.16
CA GLY A 580 14.48 -20.04 -21.82
C GLY A 580 14.82 -18.63 -22.30
N LEU A 581 16.09 -18.20 -22.19
CA LEU A 581 16.54 -16.89 -22.68
C LEU A 581 16.58 -16.79 -24.22
N ARG A 582 16.81 -17.90 -24.94
CA ARG A 582 16.69 -17.89 -26.40
C ARG A 582 15.26 -17.66 -26.85
N GLU A 583 14.27 -18.18 -26.12
CA GLU A 583 12.84 -17.99 -26.41
C GLU A 583 12.38 -16.59 -25.96
N ARG A 584 12.88 -16.10 -24.82
CA ARG A 584 12.53 -14.83 -24.22
C ARG A 584 13.76 -14.00 -23.85
N PRO A 585 14.39 -13.33 -24.83
CA PRO A 585 15.68 -12.66 -24.66
C PRO A 585 15.71 -11.57 -23.58
N ASN A 586 14.55 -10.96 -23.27
CA ASN A 586 14.41 -9.89 -22.28
C ASN A 586 13.82 -10.39 -20.94
N ASP A 587 13.81 -11.68 -20.66
CA ASP A 587 13.40 -12.23 -19.37
C ASP A 587 14.44 -11.91 -18.30
N THR A 588 14.27 -10.75 -17.64
CA THR A 588 15.21 -10.23 -16.63
C THR A 588 15.36 -11.16 -15.43
N LEU A 589 14.32 -11.94 -15.12
CA LEU A 589 14.36 -12.93 -14.06
C LEU A 589 15.29 -14.09 -14.42
N ALA A 590 15.14 -14.64 -15.62
CA ALA A 590 16.01 -15.68 -16.15
C ALA A 590 17.46 -15.18 -16.31
N MET A 591 17.66 -13.92 -16.74
CA MET A 591 19.01 -13.31 -16.79
C MET A 591 19.67 -13.27 -15.42
N ARG A 592 18.95 -12.89 -14.37
CA ARG A 592 19.45 -12.88 -13.01
C ARG A 592 19.82 -14.30 -12.53
N GLU A 593 18.90 -15.25 -12.72
CA GLU A 593 19.13 -16.64 -12.34
C GLU A 593 20.37 -17.22 -13.04
N LEU A 594 20.51 -16.98 -14.33
CA LEU A 594 21.66 -17.41 -15.10
C LEU A 594 22.96 -16.71 -14.67
N SER A 595 22.91 -15.46 -14.19
CA SER A 595 24.07 -14.77 -13.65
C SER A 595 24.65 -15.49 -12.42
N TRP A 596 23.80 -15.99 -11.52
CA TRP A 596 24.23 -16.82 -10.39
C TRP A 596 24.76 -18.18 -10.81
N VAL A 597 24.18 -18.80 -11.83
CA VAL A 597 24.68 -20.06 -12.41
C VAL A 597 26.06 -19.84 -13.01
N TYR A 598 26.28 -18.79 -13.81
CA TYR A 598 27.61 -18.45 -14.33
C TYR A 598 28.62 -18.21 -13.23
N LEU A 599 28.24 -17.56 -12.13
CA LEU A 599 29.09 -17.36 -10.98
C LEU A 599 29.50 -18.70 -10.33
N ALA A 600 28.55 -19.62 -10.13
CA ALA A 600 28.84 -20.97 -9.60
C ALA A 600 29.76 -21.79 -10.51
N LEU A 601 29.71 -21.55 -11.83
CA LEU A 601 30.57 -22.18 -12.82
C LEU A 601 31.94 -21.48 -13.00
N GLY A 602 32.20 -20.41 -12.23
CA GLY A 602 33.47 -19.62 -12.34
C GLY A 602 33.50 -18.71 -13.59
N ARG A 603 32.36 -18.54 -14.31
CA ARG A 603 32.21 -17.69 -15.50
C ARG A 603 31.91 -16.24 -15.09
N ASN A 604 32.80 -15.62 -14.28
CA ASN A 604 32.57 -14.32 -13.65
C ASN A 604 32.24 -13.18 -14.66
N ALA A 605 32.92 -13.17 -15.81
CA ALA A 605 32.72 -12.17 -16.86
C ALA A 605 31.27 -12.25 -17.44
N ASP A 606 30.77 -13.45 -17.69
CA ASP A 606 29.41 -13.67 -18.18
C ASP A 606 28.37 -13.30 -17.11
N ALA A 607 28.62 -13.66 -15.85
CA ALA A 607 27.77 -13.32 -14.73
C ALA A 607 27.61 -11.79 -14.60
N LEU A 608 28.72 -11.03 -14.64
CA LEU A 608 28.73 -9.56 -14.58
C LEU A 608 28.01 -8.93 -15.79
N ARG A 609 28.29 -9.43 -17.00
CA ARG A 609 27.66 -8.91 -18.22
C ARG A 609 26.15 -9.05 -18.17
N LEU A 610 25.66 -10.26 -17.90
CA LEU A 610 24.23 -10.58 -17.93
C LEU A 610 23.46 -9.88 -16.78
N SER A 611 24.08 -9.80 -15.59
CA SER A 611 23.47 -9.09 -14.46
C SER A 611 23.37 -7.57 -14.70
N ARG A 612 24.34 -6.96 -15.41
CA ARG A 612 24.25 -5.55 -15.83
C ARG A 612 23.14 -5.36 -16.84
N GLU A 613 23.05 -6.21 -17.85
CA GLU A 613 22.00 -6.16 -18.85
C GLU A 613 20.60 -6.22 -18.21
N ALA A 614 20.38 -7.13 -17.27
CA ALA A 614 19.13 -7.21 -16.50
C ALA A 614 18.84 -5.92 -15.70
N ALA A 615 19.86 -5.36 -15.05
CA ALA A 615 19.75 -4.14 -14.25
C ALA A 615 19.52 -2.87 -15.09
N ASP A 616 19.97 -2.84 -16.36
CA ASP A 616 19.77 -1.76 -17.31
C ASP A 616 18.36 -1.81 -17.95
N LEU A 617 17.84 -3.02 -18.17
CA LEU A 617 16.46 -3.23 -18.65
C LEU A 617 15.44 -2.67 -17.65
N ILE A 618 15.65 -2.91 -16.34
CA ILE A 618 14.81 -2.41 -15.24
C ILE A 618 15.64 -1.47 -14.36
N SER A 619 15.97 -0.27 -14.89
CA SER A 619 16.71 0.74 -14.12
C SER A 619 15.82 1.40 -13.06
N ILE A 620 16.44 2.02 -12.04
CA ILE A 620 15.72 2.77 -10.98
C ILE A 620 14.89 3.92 -11.57
N GLU A 621 15.37 4.52 -12.66
CA GLU A 621 14.71 5.62 -13.36
C GLU A 621 13.46 5.16 -14.10
N LYS A 622 13.43 3.90 -14.56
CA LYS A 622 12.25 3.31 -15.20
C LYS A 622 11.27 2.79 -14.18
N ASP A 623 11.78 2.18 -13.10
CA ASP A 623 10.97 1.57 -12.04
C ASP A 623 11.64 1.76 -10.68
N ALA A 624 11.15 2.75 -9.92
CA ALA A 624 11.73 3.10 -8.62
C ALA A 624 11.49 2.04 -7.53
N PHE A 625 10.57 1.10 -7.74
CA PHE A 625 10.29 0.01 -6.82
C PHE A 625 11.05 -1.26 -7.17
N THR A 626 11.03 -1.66 -8.44
CA THR A 626 11.68 -2.90 -8.91
C THR A 626 13.15 -2.69 -9.28
N GLY A 627 13.51 -1.53 -9.82
CA GLY A 627 14.89 -1.22 -10.21
C GLY A 627 15.93 -1.40 -9.10
N PRO A 628 15.68 -0.95 -7.87
CA PRO A 628 16.57 -1.19 -6.74
C PRO A 628 16.86 -2.66 -6.49
N ILE A 629 15.91 -3.55 -6.77
CA ILE A 629 16.05 -5.00 -6.61
C ILE A 629 17.13 -5.55 -7.56
N PHE A 630 17.05 -5.19 -8.85
CA PHE A 630 18.03 -5.60 -9.85
C PHE A 630 19.39 -4.96 -9.59
N GLN A 631 19.44 -3.72 -9.12
CA GLN A 631 20.67 -3.07 -8.72
C GLN A 631 21.34 -3.75 -7.51
N ASN A 632 20.54 -4.20 -6.53
CA ASN A 632 21.04 -4.98 -5.40
C ASN A 632 21.56 -6.35 -5.84
N GLY A 633 20.82 -7.05 -6.73
CA GLY A 633 21.26 -8.31 -7.31
C GLY A 633 22.59 -8.19 -8.08
N LEU A 634 22.74 -7.11 -8.87
CA LEU A 634 24.01 -6.83 -9.55
C LEU A 634 25.14 -6.58 -8.55
N ALA A 635 24.90 -5.81 -7.46
CA ALA A 635 25.89 -5.60 -6.41
C ALA A 635 26.32 -6.92 -5.76
N GLN A 636 25.42 -7.87 -5.56
CA GLN A 636 25.71 -9.19 -5.02
C GLN A 636 26.62 -10.02 -5.96
N ILE A 637 26.38 -9.96 -7.28
CA ILE A 637 27.22 -10.57 -8.29
C ILE A 637 28.60 -9.88 -8.33
N GLU A 638 28.63 -8.53 -8.36
CA GLU A 638 29.89 -7.74 -8.38
C GLU A 638 30.77 -8.05 -7.17
N ALA A 639 30.19 -8.17 -5.97
CA ALA A 639 30.92 -8.51 -4.75
C ALA A 639 31.61 -9.88 -4.81
N ARG A 640 31.04 -10.84 -5.55
CA ARG A 640 31.54 -12.22 -5.67
C ARG A 640 32.37 -12.45 -6.93
N ALA A 641 32.14 -11.69 -7.99
CA ALA A 641 32.84 -11.85 -9.27
C ALA A 641 34.14 -11.03 -9.37
N GLY A 642 34.59 -10.40 -8.28
CA GLY A 642 35.85 -9.66 -8.24
C GLY A 642 35.77 -8.19 -8.60
N ALA A 643 34.55 -7.56 -8.47
CA ALA A 643 34.34 -6.14 -8.69
C ALA A 643 33.80 -5.43 -7.41
N PRO A 644 34.48 -5.53 -6.26
CA PRO A 644 33.94 -5.06 -4.97
C PRO A 644 33.75 -3.55 -4.90
N GLU A 645 34.56 -2.75 -5.59
CA GLU A 645 34.42 -1.29 -5.63
C GLU A 645 33.07 -0.87 -6.27
N GLU A 646 32.70 -1.51 -7.36
CA GLU A 646 31.42 -1.25 -8.04
C GLU A 646 30.25 -1.69 -7.16
N ALA A 647 30.35 -2.84 -6.50
CA ALA A 647 29.34 -3.30 -5.54
C ALA A 647 29.12 -2.27 -4.42
N ILE A 648 30.19 -1.76 -3.79
CA ILE A 648 30.12 -0.79 -2.70
C ILE A 648 29.54 0.55 -3.19
N LYS A 649 29.96 1.00 -4.36
CA LYS A 649 29.41 2.22 -4.98
C LYS A 649 27.90 2.10 -5.22
N ARG A 650 27.46 0.95 -5.70
CA ARG A 650 26.04 0.65 -5.94
C ARG A 650 25.24 0.59 -4.65
N LEU A 651 25.77 -0.08 -3.62
CA LEU A 651 25.15 -0.12 -2.29
C LEU A 651 25.02 1.27 -1.68
N ARG A 652 26.05 2.14 -1.83
CA ARG A 652 25.96 3.53 -1.36
C ARG A 652 24.81 4.29 -2.04
N ARG A 653 24.58 4.07 -3.34
CA ARG A 653 23.44 4.64 -4.05
C ARG A 653 22.12 4.10 -3.49
N LEU A 654 22.00 2.78 -3.30
CA LEU A 654 20.79 2.14 -2.76
C LEU A 654 20.44 2.62 -1.35
N LEU A 655 21.45 2.87 -0.50
CA LEU A 655 21.26 3.41 0.85
C LEU A 655 20.82 4.89 0.84
N SER A 656 20.98 5.62 -0.27
CA SER A 656 20.60 7.03 -0.41
C SER A 656 19.25 7.28 -1.05
N ILE A 657 18.52 6.23 -1.43
CA ILE A 657 17.20 6.30 -2.11
C ILE A 657 16.18 5.42 -1.39
N PRO A 658 14.87 5.53 -1.71
CA PRO A 658 13.83 4.63 -1.22
C PRO A 658 14.02 3.18 -1.69
N ALA A 659 14.92 2.45 -1.08
CA ALA A 659 15.25 1.05 -1.38
C ALA A 659 15.37 0.20 -0.10
N GLY A 660 14.70 0.59 0.98
CA GLY A 660 14.77 -0.06 2.28
C GLY A 660 14.36 -1.53 2.28
N ALA A 661 13.52 -1.93 1.33
CA ALA A 661 13.11 -3.33 1.18
C ALA A 661 14.27 -4.26 0.76
N VAL A 662 15.31 -3.73 0.10
CA VAL A 662 16.42 -4.54 -0.43
C VAL A 662 17.78 -4.21 0.17
N ALA A 663 17.98 -2.98 0.64
CA ALA A 663 19.26 -2.54 1.18
C ALA A 663 19.05 -1.66 2.42
N SER A 664 19.63 -2.08 3.55
CA SER A 664 19.74 -1.30 4.78
C SER A 664 21.06 -1.59 5.43
N ILE A 665 21.56 -0.67 6.25
CA ILE A 665 22.81 -0.90 7.00
C ILE A 665 22.67 -2.09 7.95
N ALA A 666 21.50 -2.22 8.59
CA ALA A 666 21.19 -3.32 9.49
C ALA A 666 21.35 -4.68 8.77
N ARG A 667 20.72 -4.83 7.60
CA ARG A 667 20.83 -6.03 6.78
C ARG A 667 22.23 -6.28 6.25
N LEU A 668 22.92 -5.26 5.72
CA LEU A 668 24.28 -5.40 5.19
C LEU A 668 25.27 -5.93 6.23
N LYS A 669 25.06 -5.65 7.52
CA LYS A 669 25.90 -6.14 8.62
C LYS A 669 25.77 -7.64 8.84
N ILE A 670 24.61 -8.23 8.63
CA ILE A 670 24.28 -9.61 9.01
C ILE A 670 24.22 -10.58 7.82
N ASP A 671 23.86 -10.11 6.61
CA ASP A 671 23.61 -10.96 5.45
C ASP A 671 24.90 -11.58 4.91
N PRO A 672 25.02 -12.94 4.88
CA PRO A 672 26.20 -13.65 4.38
C PRO A 672 26.51 -13.41 2.89
N VAL A 673 25.55 -12.89 2.14
CA VAL A 673 25.79 -12.57 0.72
C VAL A 673 26.95 -11.58 0.55
N TRP A 674 27.23 -10.77 1.57
CA TRP A 674 28.29 -9.75 1.58
C TRP A 674 29.61 -10.22 2.20
N ASP A 675 29.73 -11.47 2.64
CA ASP A 675 30.95 -11.99 3.28
C ASP A 675 32.23 -11.80 2.42
N PRO A 676 32.20 -11.93 1.07
CA PRO A 676 33.40 -11.69 0.25
C PRO A 676 33.98 -10.28 0.35
N ILE A 677 33.21 -9.31 0.74
CA ILE A 677 33.65 -7.90 0.84
C ILE A 677 33.56 -7.35 2.27
N ARG A 678 33.13 -8.17 3.23
CA ARG A 678 32.82 -7.75 4.61
C ARG A 678 33.97 -7.06 5.31
N ASP A 679 35.20 -7.61 5.19
CA ASP A 679 36.38 -7.10 5.89
C ASP A 679 37.10 -5.95 5.16
N ARG A 680 36.55 -5.50 4.02
CA ARG A 680 37.13 -4.37 3.29
C ARG A 680 36.91 -3.06 4.03
N PRO A 681 37.94 -2.18 4.12
CA PRO A 681 37.80 -0.88 4.81
C PRO A 681 36.71 0.02 4.26
N ASP A 682 36.52 0.05 2.93
CA ASP A 682 35.51 0.86 2.25
C ASP A 682 34.07 0.33 2.49
N PHE A 683 33.90 -0.97 2.65
CA PHE A 683 32.62 -1.57 3.06
C PHE A 683 32.34 -1.30 4.55
N GLN A 684 33.35 -1.42 5.44
CA GLN A 684 33.21 -1.08 6.85
C GLN A 684 32.87 0.42 7.05
N GLN A 685 33.48 1.30 6.23
CA GLN A 685 33.12 2.71 6.22
C GLN A 685 31.65 2.93 5.78
N LEU A 686 31.15 2.17 4.79
CA LEU A 686 29.75 2.22 4.39
C LEU A 686 28.81 1.85 5.53
N LEU A 687 29.14 0.78 6.29
CA LEU A 687 28.36 0.28 7.43
C LEU A 687 28.33 1.22 8.64
N SER A 688 29.30 2.13 8.78
CA SER A 688 29.39 3.13 9.85
C SER A 688 28.69 4.45 9.51
N GLY A 689 28.28 4.65 8.25
CA GLY A 689 27.60 5.85 7.78
C GLY A 689 26.11 5.86 8.12
N PRO A 690 25.47 7.03 8.09
CA PRO A 690 24.00 7.12 8.23
C PRO A 690 23.31 6.66 6.94
N GLU A 691 22.14 6.06 7.08
CA GLU A 691 21.22 5.87 5.95
C GLU A 691 20.62 7.24 5.59
N GLN A 692 20.89 7.72 4.39
CA GLN A 692 20.36 8.99 3.90
C GLN A 692 19.21 8.69 2.94
N ILE A 693 17.99 9.06 3.33
CA ILE A 693 16.84 9.02 2.42
C ILE A 693 16.78 10.36 1.70
N ARG A 694 17.02 10.36 0.39
CA ARG A 694 16.68 11.49 -0.48
C ARG A 694 15.47 11.09 -1.31
N PRO A 695 14.42 11.93 -1.37
CA PRO A 695 13.35 11.68 -2.32
C PRO A 695 13.95 11.60 -3.73
N ASN A 696 13.52 10.66 -4.54
CA ASN A 696 13.85 10.62 -5.95
C ASN A 696 13.30 11.91 -6.58
N LYS A 697 14.19 12.75 -7.13
CA LYS A 697 13.79 13.91 -7.93
C LYS A 697 13.52 13.47 -9.34
#